data_e1cab2e133375cfe21b15a02065a27da
#
_entry.id   e1cab2e133375cfe21b15a02065a27da
#
_cell.length_a   1.000
_cell.length_b   1.000
_cell.length_c   1.000
_cell.angle_alpha   90.00
_cell.angle_beta   90.00
_cell.angle_gamma   90.00
#
_symmetry.space_group_name_H-M   'P 1'
#
loop_
_entity.id
_entity.type
_entity.pdbx_description
1 polymer ?
#
loop_
_entity_poly.entity_id
_entity_poly.type
_entity_poly.pdbx_seq_one_letter_code
_entity_poly.pdbx_strand_id
1 'polypeptide(L)'
;MRIALLPLLLFLHLIAHAQQSERMLHIQRSTTEIKLDGNPDESAWQTATVLTDFQRQFPVDTGLATARTELRLTFDAQHLYIAAVCYQQRSSYTVPSLKRDFPSGTSDVLNILLNPSKDGLNGFLFGISPLNVQREALIDNGTTLSYEWDNRWESAVQNFDDRWVAEIAIPFKTLRYTVSQGDNSWLVNFLRGRLNTWEVSTWRPVPQQFPANNLAFTGTLYWDTPPPKPGVNIALIPYSIGSYTQDYKRNPNSLELEEKTGRWSGDIGGDAKIGITPSLNLDLTFNPDFSQVEVDRQVANLSRFELFFPERRQFFLENRDLFAMFGFPGTRPFFSRRIGLARNPLTGFNESVPILAGGRLSGKINDDWRIGLLNMQTKRVEWDSMHALPGANFTVVTLQRKMFGRSALSGIFVDKENALGGLNETQRAGYNSWNRIAGLEYNLNSADNRWTGEWYYHRSFSPDPGQRGYTLAQYLGYSERHLNVFLAYMRVDSNYTAEAGFVPRNGIQNFYPGIGWTFYPKHRFINTWRIGVEGDINYSFDWQETDRDLSFLLDIKLKDQTSMVFRVFNNYTFLFEDFDPTNLNEPGTLPLPGNKGYAYSGARFDIVSSTTYNLQGEMALTAGRYFNGRLLRMEGDISYRWQPIGTFAMSYSFNRIRLPDPYAAADFWLLGPRAEMSFTRKLFASAFFQYNTQANNFNINARLQWRFAPVSDVFLVYTDNSYAEPVPNSPVRFFTPKNKTIVLKMVYWLNV
;
A
#
# COMPACT_ATOMS: atom_id res chain seq x y z
N MET A 1 -44.88 5.84 21.34
CA MET A 1 -43.57 5.69 21.98
C MET A 1 -43.46 4.28 22.68
N ARG A 2 -43.88 3.18 22.02
CA ARG A 2 -43.80 1.80 22.55
C ARG A 2 -43.47 0.72 21.52
N ILE A 3 -42.94 1.10 20.32
CA ILE A 3 -42.60 0.13 19.25
C ILE A 3 -41.09 0.06 18.96
N ALA A 4 -40.26 0.87 19.62
CA ALA A 4 -38.84 0.93 19.36
C ALA A 4 -37.91 0.09 20.27
N LEU A 5 -38.47 -0.72 21.20
CA LEU A 5 -37.70 -1.50 22.18
C LEU A 5 -37.60 -3.00 21.88
N LEU A 6 -38.36 -3.50 20.90
CA LEU A 6 -38.36 -4.93 20.57
C LEU A 6 -37.16 -5.42 19.74
N PRO A 7 -36.53 -4.63 18.83
CA PRO A 7 -35.34 -5.10 18.12
C PRO A 7 -34.07 -5.08 18.98
N LEU A 8 -34.01 -4.32 20.07
CA LEU A 8 -32.81 -4.23 20.92
C LEU A 8 -32.67 -5.46 21.85
N LEU A 9 -33.76 -6.14 22.21
CA LEU A 9 -33.75 -7.33 23.05
C LEU A 9 -33.49 -8.65 22.29
N LEU A 10 -33.71 -8.69 20.98
CA LEU A 10 -33.36 -9.84 20.13
C LEU A 10 -31.87 -9.93 19.80
N PHE A 11 -31.11 -8.85 19.96
CA PHE A 11 -29.66 -8.82 19.74
C PHE A 11 -28.82 -9.33 20.91
N LEU A 12 -29.41 -9.58 22.07
CA LEU A 12 -28.71 -9.96 23.31
C LEU A 12 -28.57 -11.48 23.53
N HIS A 13 -29.11 -12.33 22.67
CA HIS A 13 -29.14 -13.79 22.90
C HIS A 13 -28.34 -14.66 21.92
N LEU A 14 -27.44 -14.09 21.09
CA LEU A 14 -26.57 -14.88 20.20
C LEU A 14 -25.07 -14.78 20.56
N ILE A 15 -24.73 -14.82 21.84
CA ILE A 15 -23.32 -15.01 22.26
C ILE A 15 -23.15 -16.48 22.66
N ALA A 16 -23.25 -17.39 21.72
CA ALA A 16 -22.61 -18.69 21.84
C ALA A 16 -21.12 -18.53 21.52
N HIS A 17 -20.30 -18.27 22.51
CA HIS A 17 -18.85 -18.34 22.42
C HIS A 17 -18.47 -19.80 22.16
N ALA A 18 -18.13 -20.15 20.94
CA ALA A 18 -17.29 -21.30 20.69
C ALA A 18 -15.94 -20.98 21.33
N GLN A 19 -15.67 -21.48 22.52
CA GLN A 19 -14.39 -21.40 23.20
C GLN A 19 -13.36 -22.17 22.34
N GLN A 20 -12.69 -21.47 21.43
CA GLN A 20 -11.50 -22.01 20.78
C GLN A 20 -10.44 -22.18 21.89
N SER A 21 -9.91 -23.39 22.05
CA SER A 21 -8.84 -23.68 23.01
C SER A 21 -7.70 -22.69 22.83
N GLU A 22 -7.37 -22.00 23.89
CA GLU A 22 -6.24 -21.06 23.90
C GLU A 22 -4.95 -21.85 23.67
N ARG A 23 -4.18 -21.48 22.62
CA ARG A 23 -2.89 -22.10 22.38
C ARG A 23 -1.81 -21.33 23.12
N MET A 24 -1.05 -22.04 23.95
CA MET A 24 0.00 -21.50 24.79
C MET A 24 1.34 -22.14 24.44
N LEU A 25 2.38 -21.36 24.47
CA LEU A 25 3.76 -21.76 24.26
C LEU A 25 4.61 -21.20 25.39
N HIS A 26 5.40 -22.06 26.02
CA HIS A 26 6.42 -21.64 27.01
C HIS A 26 7.80 -21.75 26.39
N ILE A 27 8.60 -20.68 26.49
CA ILE A 27 9.98 -20.67 26.02
C ILE A 27 10.94 -20.43 27.19
N GLN A 28 12.10 -21.08 27.09
CA GLN A 28 13.20 -21.03 28.09
C GLN A 28 14.38 -20.30 27.51
N ARG A 29 15.13 -19.66 28.40
CA ARG A 29 16.38 -19.00 28.04
C ARG A 29 17.46 -20.04 27.70
N SER A 30 18.12 -19.85 26.54
CA SER A 30 19.26 -20.67 26.16
C SER A 30 20.44 -20.49 27.14
N THR A 31 21.06 -21.59 27.51
CA THR A 31 22.29 -21.61 28.28
C THR A 31 23.54 -21.83 27.42
N THR A 32 23.35 -22.10 26.12
CA THR A 32 24.40 -22.33 25.13
C THR A 32 24.31 -21.32 24.01
N GLU A 33 25.44 -21.01 23.42
CA GLU A 33 25.48 -20.17 22.20
C GLU A 33 24.82 -20.91 21.05
N ILE A 34 24.02 -20.19 20.27
CA ILE A 34 23.35 -20.70 19.07
C ILE A 34 24.10 -20.20 17.84
N LYS A 35 24.50 -21.12 16.99
CA LYS A 35 25.18 -20.84 15.75
C LYS A 35 24.20 -20.95 14.60
N LEU A 36 24.00 -19.86 13.86
CA LEU A 36 23.10 -19.83 12.74
C LEU A 36 23.75 -20.48 11.50
N ASP A 37 23.63 -21.77 11.34
CA ASP A 37 24.12 -22.47 10.17
C ASP A 37 23.02 -23.26 9.42
N GLY A 38 21.79 -23.24 9.93
CA GLY A 38 20.64 -23.91 9.39
C GLY A 38 20.50 -25.36 9.85
N ASN A 39 21.28 -25.77 10.85
CA ASN A 39 21.22 -27.09 11.45
C ASN A 39 21.05 -26.99 12.98
N PRO A 40 19.81 -27.09 13.51
CA PRO A 40 19.50 -26.90 14.93
C PRO A 40 19.95 -28.11 15.77
N ASP A 41 21.25 -28.32 15.93
CA ASP A 41 21.86 -29.44 16.68
C ASP A 41 22.34 -29.05 18.09
N GLU A 42 22.31 -27.76 18.45
CA GLU A 42 22.68 -27.32 19.79
C GLU A 42 21.70 -27.84 20.86
N SER A 43 22.28 -28.06 22.06
CA SER A 43 21.51 -28.60 23.19
C SER A 43 20.29 -27.77 23.58
N ALA A 44 20.28 -26.47 23.32
CA ALA A 44 19.14 -25.60 23.54
C ALA A 44 17.90 -26.02 22.73
N TRP A 45 18.11 -26.52 21.51
CA TRP A 45 16.99 -26.97 20.66
C TRP A 45 16.43 -28.31 21.09
N GLN A 46 17.22 -29.13 21.79
CA GLN A 46 16.77 -30.44 22.31
C GLN A 46 15.81 -30.29 23.50
N THR A 47 16.00 -29.23 24.30
CA THR A 47 15.16 -28.94 25.47
C THR A 47 13.96 -28.06 25.16
N ALA A 48 13.98 -27.36 24.02
CA ALA A 48 12.91 -26.46 23.59
C ALA A 48 11.62 -27.22 23.23
N THR A 49 10.47 -26.67 23.63
CA THR A 49 9.16 -27.21 23.28
C THR A 49 8.99 -27.24 21.75
N VAL A 50 8.60 -28.41 21.24
CA VAL A 50 8.32 -28.58 19.81
C VAL A 50 6.86 -28.21 19.53
N LEU A 51 6.67 -27.22 18.67
CA LEU A 51 5.37 -26.84 18.15
C LEU A 51 5.09 -27.62 16.87
N THR A 52 3.93 -28.24 16.82
CA THR A 52 3.42 -28.96 15.66
C THR A 52 1.95 -28.61 15.45
N ASP A 53 1.16 -29.45 14.78
CA ASP A 53 -0.30 -29.36 14.68
C ASP A 53 -0.80 -28.06 14.06
N PHE A 54 -0.10 -27.61 13.01
CA PHE A 54 -0.59 -26.53 12.18
C PHE A 54 -1.93 -26.90 11.56
N GLN A 55 -2.89 -25.99 11.66
CA GLN A 55 -4.22 -26.15 11.10
C GLN A 55 -4.32 -25.46 9.73
N ARG A 56 -5.02 -26.08 8.80
CA ARG A 56 -5.27 -25.43 7.52
C ARG A 56 -6.16 -24.20 7.70
N GLN A 57 -5.80 -23.15 7.00
CA GLN A 57 -6.62 -21.96 6.83
C GLN A 57 -7.17 -21.89 5.40
N PHE A 58 -6.37 -22.33 4.41
CA PHE A 58 -6.76 -22.42 3.02
C PHE A 58 -6.24 -23.74 2.42
N PRO A 59 -6.95 -24.41 1.47
CA PRO A 59 -8.21 -24.02 0.82
C PRO A 59 -9.45 -24.27 1.67
N VAL A 60 -9.33 -24.94 2.79
CA VAL A 60 -10.39 -25.17 3.78
C VAL A 60 -9.83 -24.94 5.18
N ASP A 61 -10.60 -24.32 6.04
CA ASP A 61 -10.22 -23.95 7.41
C ASP A 61 -10.52 -25.06 8.45
N THR A 62 -10.37 -26.32 8.04
CA THR A 62 -10.60 -27.48 8.89
C THR A 62 -9.52 -28.54 8.70
N GLY A 63 -9.14 -29.19 9.80
CA GLY A 63 -8.16 -30.27 9.83
C GLY A 63 -6.72 -29.78 9.82
N LEU A 64 -5.81 -30.73 10.07
CA LEU A 64 -4.38 -30.45 10.13
C LEU A 64 -3.80 -30.14 8.72
N ALA A 65 -2.68 -29.42 8.71
CA ALA A 65 -1.87 -29.19 7.53
C ALA A 65 -1.45 -30.51 6.87
N THR A 66 -1.40 -30.54 5.55
CA THR A 66 -1.00 -31.75 4.79
C THR A 66 0.51 -32.00 4.87
N ALA A 67 1.30 -30.98 5.15
CA ALA A 67 2.73 -31.09 5.38
C ALA A 67 3.10 -30.69 6.80
N ARG A 68 3.87 -31.53 7.44
CA ARG A 68 4.36 -31.30 8.80
C ARG A 68 5.27 -30.06 8.85
N THR A 69 5.12 -29.28 9.91
CA THR A 69 5.98 -28.17 10.29
C THR A 69 6.30 -28.31 11.78
N GLU A 70 7.56 -28.21 12.12
CA GLU A 70 8.03 -28.23 13.50
C GLU A 70 8.75 -26.92 13.78
N LEU A 71 8.40 -26.30 14.90
CA LEU A 71 9.08 -25.09 15.37
C LEU A 71 9.59 -25.31 16.79
N ARG A 72 10.71 -24.69 17.08
CA ARG A 72 11.28 -24.56 18.40
C ARG A 72 11.69 -23.13 18.63
N LEU A 73 11.48 -22.61 19.84
CA LEU A 73 11.85 -21.26 20.20
C LEU A 73 12.69 -21.26 21.47
N THR A 74 13.68 -20.39 21.49
CA THR A 74 14.50 -20.09 22.68
C THR A 74 15.00 -18.64 22.56
N PHE A 75 15.68 -18.11 23.57
CA PHE A 75 16.20 -16.75 23.56
C PHE A 75 17.44 -16.63 24.42
N ASP A 76 18.24 -15.60 24.16
CA ASP A 76 19.34 -15.17 25.01
C ASP A 76 19.16 -13.73 25.49
N ALA A 77 20.25 -13.04 25.81
CA ALA A 77 20.20 -11.62 26.21
C ALA A 77 19.97 -10.65 25.05
N GLN A 78 20.14 -11.08 23.80
CA GLN A 78 20.16 -10.22 22.63
C GLN A 78 19.14 -10.62 21.58
N HIS A 79 18.78 -11.90 21.45
CA HIS A 79 17.99 -12.42 20.34
C HIS A 79 16.87 -13.35 20.81
N LEU A 80 15.76 -13.30 20.10
CA LEU A 80 14.79 -14.39 20.01
C LEU A 80 15.22 -15.32 18.88
N TYR A 81 15.41 -16.61 19.18
CA TYR A 81 15.80 -17.62 18.21
C TYR A 81 14.63 -18.53 17.86
N ILE A 82 14.53 -18.90 16.59
CA ILE A 82 13.53 -19.82 16.09
C ILE A 82 14.19 -20.83 15.17
N ALA A 83 14.05 -22.12 15.48
CA ALA A 83 14.40 -23.22 14.59
C ALA A 83 13.13 -23.79 13.97
N ALA A 84 13.15 -24.03 12.66
CA ALA A 84 12.02 -24.53 11.90
C ALA A 84 12.42 -25.71 11.01
N VAL A 85 11.67 -26.81 11.10
CA VAL A 85 11.76 -27.93 10.16
C VAL A 85 10.48 -27.96 9.34
N CYS A 86 10.62 -27.74 8.05
CA CYS A 86 9.52 -27.57 7.13
C CYS A 86 9.52 -28.70 6.09
N TYR A 87 8.70 -29.73 6.25
CA TYR A 87 8.64 -30.86 5.33
C TYR A 87 8.01 -30.47 3.99
N GLN A 88 8.77 -30.64 2.92
CA GLN A 88 8.39 -30.33 1.54
C GLN A 88 9.46 -30.83 0.57
N GLN A 89 9.08 -31.46 -0.51
CA GLN A 89 10.00 -31.90 -1.56
C GLN A 89 10.69 -30.68 -2.20
N ARG A 90 12.03 -30.76 -2.31
CA ARG A 90 12.84 -29.66 -2.87
C ARG A 90 12.42 -29.28 -4.29
N SER A 91 12.04 -30.26 -5.11
CA SER A 91 11.57 -30.05 -6.48
C SER A 91 10.26 -29.27 -6.57
N SER A 92 9.52 -29.13 -5.45
CA SER A 92 8.23 -28.47 -5.39
C SER A 92 8.28 -27.04 -4.84
N TYR A 93 9.49 -26.49 -4.58
CA TYR A 93 9.63 -25.12 -4.07
C TYR A 93 9.19 -24.10 -5.10
N THR A 94 8.46 -23.10 -4.63
CA THR A 94 8.06 -21.92 -5.40
C THR A 94 8.71 -20.70 -4.77
N VAL A 95 9.80 -20.22 -5.35
CA VAL A 95 10.54 -19.01 -4.92
C VAL A 95 10.89 -18.20 -6.17
N PRO A 96 10.06 -17.22 -6.55
CA PRO A 96 10.18 -16.52 -7.84
C PRO A 96 11.35 -15.54 -7.91
N SER A 97 11.85 -15.05 -6.78
CA SER A 97 12.88 -14.03 -6.72
C SER A 97 13.76 -14.20 -5.48
N LEU A 98 15.01 -13.82 -5.60
CA LEU A 98 15.95 -13.73 -4.46
C LEU A 98 15.91 -12.35 -3.80
N LYS A 99 15.05 -11.46 -4.25
CA LYS A 99 14.86 -10.12 -3.66
C LYS A 99 14.09 -10.25 -2.35
N ARG A 100 14.57 -9.53 -1.31
CA ARG A 100 13.92 -9.39 0.00
C ARG A 100 12.53 -8.75 -0.14
N ASP A 101 11.66 -8.95 0.84
CA ASP A 101 10.33 -8.35 0.98
C ASP A 101 9.37 -8.72 -0.16
N PHE A 102 9.40 -10.01 -0.51
CA PHE A 102 8.49 -10.55 -1.51
C PHE A 102 7.02 -10.47 -1.05
N PRO A 103 6.06 -10.16 -1.96
CA PRO A 103 4.65 -10.05 -1.61
C PRO A 103 4.06 -11.34 -1.05
N SER A 104 3.00 -11.21 -0.23
CA SER A 104 2.25 -12.37 0.27
C SER A 104 1.66 -13.19 -0.89
N GLY A 105 1.70 -14.53 -0.75
CA GLY A 105 1.13 -15.44 -1.74
C GLY A 105 1.95 -15.60 -3.03
N THR A 106 3.20 -15.13 -3.07
CA THR A 106 4.07 -15.26 -4.25
C THR A 106 5.22 -16.26 -4.07
N SER A 107 5.56 -16.62 -2.83
CA SER A 107 6.66 -17.52 -2.48
C SER A 107 6.25 -18.53 -1.42
N ASP A 108 6.82 -19.71 -1.44
CA ASP A 108 6.81 -20.59 -0.26
C ASP A 108 7.48 -19.87 0.89
N VAL A 109 6.86 -19.94 2.08
CA VAL A 109 7.28 -19.11 3.21
C VAL A 109 6.87 -19.72 4.55
N LEU A 110 7.70 -19.52 5.56
CA LEU A 110 7.31 -19.58 6.96
C LEU A 110 7.30 -18.14 7.50
N ASN A 111 6.17 -17.69 8.02
CA ASN A 111 6.01 -16.39 8.66
C ASN A 111 5.84 -16.55 10.17
N ILE A 112 6.42 -15.62 10.89
CA ILE A 112 6.37 -15.48 12.35
C ILE A 112 5.68 -14.16 12.63
N LEU A 113 4.53 -14.20 13.30
CA LEU A 113 3.80 -13.02 13.74
C LEU A 113 4.07 -12.81 15.23
N LEU A 114 4.51 -11.61 15.57
CA LEU A 114 4.76 -11.18 16.94
C LEU A 114 3.93 -9.94 17.26
N ASN A 115 3.17 -9.99 18.35
CA ASN A 115 2.49 -8.83 18.91
C ASN A 115 2.88 -8.68 20.39
N PRO A 116 4.04 -8.07 20.68
CA PRO A 116 4.52 -7.90 22.04
C PRO A 116 3.64 -6.99 22.90
N SER A 117 2.95 -6.05 22.28
CA SER A 117 2.06 -5.10 22.97
C SER A 117 0.67 -5.67 23.29
N LYS A 118 0.34 -6.87 22.80
CA LYS A 118 -0.94 -7.57 23.02
C LYS A 118 -2.18 -6.75 22.68
N ASP A 119 -2.04 -5.74 21.81
CA ASP A 119 -3.15 -4.89 21.40
C ASP A 119 -4.03 -5.50 20.29
N GLY A 120 -3.52 -6.55 19.63
CA GLY A 120 -4.19 -7.19 18.49
C GLY A 120 -4.30 -6.28 17.25
N LEU A 121 -3.63 -5.13 17.24
CA LEU A 121 -3.67 -4.13 16.18
C LEU A 121 -2.31 -3.92 15.54
N ASN A 122 -1.24 -3.87 16.35
CA ASN A 122 0.10 -3.54 15.86
C ASN A 122 1.07 -4.67 16.18
N GLY A 123 1.76 -5.15 15.17
CA GLY A 123 2.67 -6.28 15.32
C GLY A 123 3.77 -6.30 14.28
N PHE A 124 4.55 -7.36 14.33
CA PHE A 124 5.67 -7.62 13.42
C PHE A 124 5.44 -8.93 12.70
N LEU A 125 5.81 -8.94 11.43
CA LEU A 125 5.90 -10.15 10.63
C LEU A 125 7.35 -10.33 10.19
N PHE A 126 7.90 -11.54 10.42
CA PHE A 126 9.17 -11.98 9.86
C PHE A 126 8.92 -13.23 9.04
N GLY A 127 9.44 -13.28 7.83
CA GLY A 127 9.22 -14.41 6.93
C GLY A 127 10.51 -14.90 6.29
N ILE A 128 10.61 -16.20 6.09
CA ILE A 128 11.74 -16.84 5.45
C ILE A 128 11.30 -17.84 4.39
N SER A 129 11.94 -17.82 3.22
CA SER A 129 11.71 -18.79 2.15
C SER A 129 12.68 -19.96 2.22
N PRO A 130 12.45 -21.08 1.50
CA PRO A 130 13.38 -22.19 1.39
C PRO A 130 14.77 -21.80 0.82
N LEU A 131 14.88 -20.68 0.09
CA LEU A 131 16.14 -20.19 -0.46
C LEU A 131 16.79 -19.09 0.42
N ASN A 132 16.40 -19.02 1.69
CA ASN A 132 16.87 -18.02 2.64
C ASN A 132 16.63 -16.57 2.14
N VAL A 133 15.49 -16.32 1.52
CA VAL A 133 15.05 -14.97 1.17
C VAL A 133 14.19 -14.47 2.32
N GLN A 134 14.63 -13.39 2.93
CA GLN A 134 13.97 -12.75 4.07
C GLN A 134 12.86 -11.81 3.62
N ARG A 135 11.84 -11.66 4.45
CA ARG A 135 10.86 -10.58 4.37
C ARG A 135 10.46 -10.14 5.76
N GLU A 136 10.19 -8.87 5.91
CA GLU A 136 9.58 -8.33 7.12
C GLU A 136 8.51 -7.30 6.80
N ALA A 137 7.60 -7.11 7.76
CA ALA A 137 6.57 -6.08 7.68
C ALA A 137 6.12 -5.65 9.07
N LEU A 138 5.64 -4.42 9.20
CA LEU A 138 4.75 -4.05 10.29
C LEU A 138 3.34 -4.54 9.97
N ILE A 139 2.60 -4.92 11.01
CA ILE A 139 1.17 -5.22 10.92
C ILE A 139 0.44 -4.05 11.56
N ASP A 140 -0.35 -3.33 10.77
CA ASP A 140 -1.14 -2.19 11.20
C ASP A 140 -2.63 -2.56 11.20
N ASN A 141 -3.41 -1.98 12.12
CA ASN A 141 -4.86 -2.24 12.26
C ASN A 141 -5.22 -3.74 12.29
N GLY A 142 -4.30 -4.56 12.79
CA GLY A 142 -4.48 -5.99 12.99
C GLY A 142 -4.30 -6.86 11.75
N THR A 143 -4.27 -6.31 10.53
CA THR A 143 -4.24 -7.12 9.29
C THR A 143 -3.40 -6.53 8.16
N THR A 144 -3.22 -5.22 8.12
CA THR A 144 -2.54 -4.52 7.01
C THR A 144 -1.03 -4.68 7.14
N LEU A 145 -0.38 -5.18 6.07
CA LEU A 145 1.08 -5.34 6.02
C LEU A 145 1.74 -4.13 5.38
N SER A 146 2.74 -3.58 6.07
CA SER A 146 3.62 -2.51 5.59
C SER A 146 5.02 -3.07 5.45
N TYR A 147 5.45 -3.35 4.20
CA TYR A 147 6.75 -3.95 3.86
C TYR A 147 7.89 -2.95 3.78
N GLU A 148 7.60 -1.68 3.95
CA GLU A 148 8.59 -0.60 3.89
C GLU A 148 9.40 -0.45 5.19
N TRP A 149 9.05 -1.24 6.18
CA TRP A 149 9.81 -1.34 7.41
C TRP A 149 10.98 -2.32 7.23
N ASP A 150 12.15 -1.79 6.99
CA ASP A 150 13.40 -2.55 6.91
C ASP A 150 14.05 -2.66 8.29
N ASN A 151 14.52 -3.86 8.64
CA ASN A 151 15.32 -4.03 9.84
C ASN A 151 16.34 -5.16 9.67
N ARG A 152 17.32 -5.20 10.57
CA ARG A 152 18.36 -6.21 10.53
C ARG A 152 18.02 -7.38 11.45
N TRP A 153 17.94 -8.57 10.85
CA TRP A 153 17.86 -9.85 11.53
C TRP A 153 18.60 -10.90 10.70
N GLU A 154 18.94 -12.04 11.32
CA GLU A 154 19.80 -13.02 10.71
C GLU A 154 19.08 -14.35 10.54
N SER A 155 19.46 -15.12 9.52
CA SER A 155 18.90 -16.43 9.25
C SER A 155 19.82 -17.29 8.42
N ALA A 156 19.76 -18.60 8.66
CA ALA A 156 20.40 -19.62 7.83
C ALA A 156 19.36 -20.67 7.43
N VAL A 157 19.50 -21.23 6.23
CA VAL A 157 18.61 -22.28 5.72
C VAL A 157 19.45 -23.38 5.09
N GLN A 158 19.18 -24.63 5.47
CA GLN A 158 19.66 -25.83 4.81
C GLN A 158 18.52 -26.55 4.10
N ASN A 159 18.80 -27.04 2.90
CA ASN A 159 17.85 -27.75 2.06
C ASN A 159 18.21 -29.23 1.92
N PHE A 160 17.26 -30.09 2.22
CA PHE A 160 17.29 -31.53 2.00
C PHE A 160 16.29 -31.90 0.88
N ASP A 161 16.26 -33.16 0.47
CA ASP A 161 15.35 -33.58 -0.61
C ASP A 161 13.88 -33.52 -0.19
N ASP A 162 13.60 -33.84 1.10
CA ASP A 162 12.24 -33.97 1.66
C ASP A 162 11.82 -32.80 2.58
N ARG A 163 12.75 -31.89 2.92
CA ARG A 163 12.48 -30.78 3.83
C ARG A 163 13.51 -29.66 3.68
N TRP A 164 13.19 -28.52 4.23
CA TRP A 164 14.13 -27.44 4.51
C TRP A 164 14.11 -27.10 6.00
N VAL A 165 15.24 -26.69 6.49
CA VAL A 165 15.47 -26.33 7.88
C VAL A 165 15.96 -24.90 7.95
N ALA A 166 15.39 -24.10 8.82
CA ALA A 166 15.79 -22.72 9.01
C ALA A 166 16.10 -22.43 10.48
N GLU A 167 17.16 -21.66 10.70
CA GLU A 167 17.45 -21.00 11.96
C GLU A 167 17.35 -19.48 11.77
N ILE A 168 16.71 -18.81 12.70
CA ILE A 168 16.37 -17.40 12.65
C ILE A 168 16.78 -16.78 13.98
N ALA A 169 17.46 -15.62 13.94
CA ALA A 169 17.76 -14.79 15.10
C ALA A 169 17.20 -13.39 14.90
N ILE A 170 16.25 -13.00 15.73
CA ILE A 170 15.62 -11.69 15.74
C ILE A 170 16.16 -10.90 16.92
N PRO A 171 16.98 -9.84 16.70
CA PRO A 171 17.50 -9.03 17.78
C PRO A 171 16.38 -8.33 18.54
N PHE A 172 16.40 -8.34 19.87
CA PHE A 172 15.38 -7.62 20.65
C PHE A 172 15.33 -6.13 20.38
N LYS A 173 16.46 -5.50 20.06
CA LYS A 173 16.53 -4.08 19.66
C LYS A 173 15.76 -3.76 18.38
N THR A 174 15.42 -4.77 17.56
CA THR A 174 14.60 -4.64 16.36
C THR A 174 13.12 -4.55 16.68
N LEU A 175 12.72 -5.16 17.80
CA LEU A 175 11.34 -5.23 18.24
C LEU A 175 11.01 -4.04 19.14
N ARG A 176 9.82 -3.49 18.95
CA ARG A 176 9.34 -2.33 19.73
C ARG A 176 8.40 -2.82 20.81
N TYR A 177 8.85 -2.93 22.04
CA TYR A 177 8.05 -3.36 23.17
C TYR A 177 8.52 -2.77 24.48
N THR A 178 7.62 -2.68 25.45
CA THR A 178 7.90 -2.34 26.85
C THR A 178 7.88 -3.62 27.68
N VAL A 179 8.81 -3.72 28.63
CA VAL A 179 8.81 -4.81 29.59
C VAL A 179 7.93 -4.42 30.75
N SER A 180 6.75 -5.04 30.86
CA SER A 180 5.82 -4.82 31.96
C SER A 180 6.20 -5.68 33.17
N GLN A 181 6.17 -5.09 34.38
CA GLN A 181 6.40 -5.88 35.60
C GLN A 181 5.25 -6.88 35.82
N GLY A 182 5.58 -8.15 35.93
CA GLY A 182 4.63 -9.22 36.23
C GLY A 182 3.89 -9.84 35.04
N ASP A 183 4.12 -9.36 33.82
CA ASP A 183 3.55 -9.94 32.61
C ASP A 183 4.66 -10.35 31.63
N ASN A 184 4.96 -11.64 31.63
CA ASN A 184 5.99 -12.25 30.79
C ASN A 184 5.35 -12.93 29.57
N SER A 185 4.44 -12.27 28.86
CA SER A 185 3.77 -12.89 27.71
C SER A 185 3.68 -11.98 26.49
N TRP A 186 3.74 -12.57 25.29
CA TRP A 186 3.46 -11.94 24.01
C TRP A 186 2.37 -12.70 23.27
N LEU A 187 1.70 -12.07 22.32
CA LEU A 187 0.83 -12.77 21.39
C LEU A 187 1.61 -13.13 20.12
N VAL A 188 1.43 -14.37 19.66
CA VAL A 188 2.16 -14.92 18.52
C VAL A 188 1.30 -15.78 17.63
N ASN A 189 1.60 -15.86 16.35
CA ASN A 189 1.15 -16.93 15.46
C ASN A 189 2.25 -17.28 14.46
N PHE A 190 2.16 -18.48 13.91
CA PHE A 190 3.09 -18.97 12.89
C PHE A 190 2.29 -19.42 11.69
N LEU A 191 2.69 -19.02 10.50
CA LEU A 191 1.99 -19.30 9.24
C LEU A 191 2.93 -19.96 8.26
N ARG A 192 2.50 -21.06 7.67
CA ARG A 192 3.19 -21.72 6.58
C ARG A 192 2.41 -21.58 5.28
N GLY A 193 3.00 -20.99 4.26
CA GLY A 193 2.50 -20.95 2.89
C GLY A 193 3.23 -21.95 2.00
N ARG A 194 2.49 -22.81 1.30
CA ARG A 194 2.98 -23.77 0.31
C ARG A 194 2.24 -23.56 -0.98
N LEU A 195 2.88 -22.95 -1.96
CA LEU A 195 2.21 -22.54 -3.19
C LEU A 195 1.92 -23.69 -4.14
N ASN A 196 2.78 -24.68 -4.18
CA ASN A 196 2.58 -25.85 -5.06
C ASN A 196 1.27 -26.63 -4.75
N THR A 197 0.79 -26.55 -3.52
CA THR A 197 -0.45 -27.19 -3.05
C THR A 197 -1.55 -26.21 -2.67
N TRP A 198 -1.28 -24.89 -2.75
CA TRP A 198 -2.18 -23.81 -2.31
C TRP A 198 -2.59 -23.91 -0.85
N GLU A 199 -1.75 -24.50 -0.03
CA GLU A 199 -2.03 -24.61 1.38
C GLU A 199 -1.44 -23.46 2.15
N VAL A 200 -2.30 -22.76 2.90
CA VAL A 200 -1.91 -21.90 4.00
C VAL A 200 -2.33 -22.58 5.29
N SER A 201 -1.41 -22.73 6.20
CA SER A 201 -1.65 -23.30 7.52
C SER A 201 -1.12 -22.40 8.61
N THR A 202 -1.78 -22.41 9.76
CA THR A 202 -1.48 -21.56 10.91
C THR A 202 -1.41 -22.39 12.18
N TRP A 203 -0.51 -22.02 13.09
CA TRP A 203 -0.43 -22.68 14.40
C TRP A 203 -1.67 -22.40 15.25
N ARG A 204 -2.08 -21.13 15.39
CA ARG A 204 -3.38 -20.74 15.93
C ARG A 204 -4.35 -20.63 14.77
N PRO A 205 -5.48 -21.38 14.79
CA PRO A 205 -6.44 -21.39 13.70
C PRO A 205 -6.99 -20.00 13.38
N VAL A 206 -7.05 -19.65 12.09
CA VAL A 206 -7.65 -18.42 11.56
C VAL A 206 -8.80 -18.82 10.64
N PRO A 207 -10.05 -18.36 10.86
CA PRO A 207 -11.15 -18.63 9.96
C PRO A 207 -10.89 -18.10 8.54
N GLN A 208 -11.33 -18.84 7.51
CA GLN A 208 -10.99 -18.56 6.10
C GLN A 208 -11.46 -17.20 5.59
N GLN A 209 -12.50 -16.62 6.19
CA GLN A 209 -13.00 -15.29 5.84
C GLN A 209 -12.05 -14.15 6.25
N PHE A 210 -11.07 -14.42 7.10
CA PHE A 210 -10.08 -13.44 7.55
C PHE A 210 -8.70 -13.72 6.93
N PRO A 211 -7.86 -12.68 6.74
CA PRO A 211 -6.46 -12.86 6.34
C PRO A 211 -5.71 -13.72 7.36
N ALA A 212 -4.82 -14.59 6.89
CA ALA A 212 -4.06 -15.50 7.76
C ALA A 212 -3.16 -14.76 8.78
N ASN A 213 -2.74 -13.53 8.48
CA ASN A 213 -1.94 -12.67 9.35
C ASN A 213 -2.75 -11.80 10.33
N ASN A 214 -4.03 -12.10 10.53
CA ASN A 214 -4.90 -11.31 11.41
C ASN A 214 -4.51 -11.52 12.89
N LEU A 215 -4.09 -10.44 13.56
CA LEU A 215 -3.64 -10.44 14.96
C LEU A 215 -4.77 -10.71 15.98
N ALA A 216 -6.04 -10.75 15.56
CA ALA A 216 -7.13 -11.21 16.42
C ALA A 216 -7.05 -12.72 16.72
N PHE A 217 -6.30 -13.49 15.91
CA PHE A 217 -6.19 -14.94 16.00
C PHE A 217 -4.74 -15.33 16.31
N THR A 218 -4.29 -15.03 17.52
CA THR A 218 -2.94 -15.34 18.03
C THR A 218 -3.04 -16.25 19.25
N GLY A 219 -2.00 -17.01 19.51
CA GLY A 219 -1.80 -17.72 20.78
C GLY A 219 -0.89 -16.93 21.70
N THR A 220 -0.68 -17.41 22.92
CA THR A 220 0.12 -16.75 23.95
C THR A 220 1.48 -17.40 24.07
N LEU A 221 2.55 -16.61 23.96
CA LEU A 221 3.93 -16.96 24.21
C LEU A 221 4.31 -16.52 25.64
N TYR A 222 4.65 -17.45 26.52
CA TYR A 222 5.11 -17.18 27.87
C TYR A 222 6.62 -17.35 27.99
N TRP A 223 7.28 -16.36 28.56
CA TRP A 223 8.70 -16.35 28.83
C TRP A 223 8.97 -16.87 30.25
N ASP A 224 9.92 -17.78 30.45
CA ASP A 224 10.33 -18.26 31.77
C ASP A 224 10.95 -17.14 32.62
N THR A 225 11.62 -16.20 31.98
CA THR A 225 12.11 -14.95 32.53
C THR A 225 11.68 -13.79 31.67
N PRO A 226 11.48 -12.57 32.22
CA PRO A 226 11.06 -11.42 31.40
C PRO A 226 11.97 -11.26 30.18
N PRO A 227 11.39 -10.95 28.98
CA PRO A 227 12.19 -10.70 27.81
C PRO A 227 13.17 -9.56 28.10
N PRO A 228 14.41 -9.60 27.56
CA PRO A 228 15.40 -8.55 27.77
C PRO A 228 14.88 -7.18 27.37
N LYS A 229 15.32 -6.12 28.06
CA LYS A 229 14.98 -4.76 27.65
C LYS A 229 15.59 -4.49 26.26
N PRO A 230 14.81 -4.05 25.26
CA PRO A 230 15.38 -3.67 23.99
C PRO A 230 16.32 -2.48 24.18
N GLY A 231 17.46 -2.50 23.52
CA GLY A 231 18.39 -1.38 23.50
C GLY A 231 17.84 -0.20 22.67
N VAL A 232 18.50 0.95 22.77
CA VAL A 232 18.24 2.08 21.87
C VAL A 232 18.86 1.77 20.51
N ASN A 233 18.06 1.90 19.45
CA ASN A 233 18.52 1.74 18.08
C ASN A 233 18.79 3.12 17.47
N ILE A 234 20.05 3.38 17.08
CA ILE A 234 20.43 4.61 16.36
C ILE A 234 21.01 4.19 15.02
N ALA A 235 20.43 4.69 13.95
CA ALA A 235 20.95 4.50 12.59
C ALA A 235 21.16 5.84 11.91
N LEU A 236 22.30 6.02 11.28
CA LEU A 236 22.62 7.15 10.42
C LEU A 236 22.72 6.65 8.97
N ILE A 237 22.06 7.32 8.05
CA ILE A 237 21.92 6.88 6.67
C ILE A 237 22.36 8.03 5.72
N PRO A 238 23.67 8.33 5.63
CA PRO A 238 24.16 9.27 4.64
C PRO A 238 24.01 8.73 3.22
N TYR A 239 23.77 9.63 2.28
CA TYR A 239 23.79 9.31 0.86
C TYR A 239 24.39 10.44 0.03
N SER A 240 24.92 10.04 -1.13
CA SER A 240 25.42 10.93 -2.16
C SER A 240 24.82 10.59 -3.52
N ILE A 241 24.60 11.61 -4.33
CA ILE A 241 23.97 11.49 -5.63
C ILE A 241 24.78 12.27 -6.64
N GLY A 242 24.97 11.67 -7.81
CA GLY A 242 25.42 12.36 -9.00
C GLY A 242 24.43 12.11 -10.13
N SER A 243 24.02 13.13 -10.85
CA SER A 243 23.14 12.96 -12.00
C SER A 243 23.55 13.79 -13.20
N TYR A 244 23.22 13.28 -14.38
CA TYR A 244 23.30 13.99 -15.63
C TYR A 244 21.92 13.97 -16.30
N THR A 245 21.36 15.16 -16.52
CA THR A 245 20.07 15.35 -17.21
C THR A 245 20.29 16.06 -18.53
N GLN A 246 19.65 15.54 -19.57
CA GLN A 246 19.61 16.12 -20.88
C GLN A 246 18.18 16.45 -21.27
N ASP A 247 17.85 17.71 -21.43
CA ASP A 247 16.52 18.20 -21.79
C ASP A 247 16.49 18.63 -23.26
N TYR A 248 15.36 18.40 -23.92
CA TYR A 248 15.10 18.75 -25.32
C TYR A 248 13.89 19.66 -25.38
N LYS A 249 14.14 20.98 -25.30
CA LYS A 249 13.07 21.97 -25.39
C LYS A 249 12.57 22.06 -26.84
N ARG A 250 11.26 21.96 -27.00
CA ARG A 250 10.60 21.99 -28.31
C ARG A 250 9.52 23.05 -28.34
N ASN A 251 9.31 23.60 -29.54
CA ASN A 251 8.18 24.48 -29.79
C ASN A 251 6.85 23.73 -29.51
N PRO A 252 5.92 24.26 -28.68
CA PRO A 252 4.69 23.58 -28.34
C PRO A 252 3.78 23.27 -29.53
N ASN A 253 3.85 24.12 -30.60
CA ASN A 253 2.98 24.03 -31.76
C ASN A 253 3.54 23.20 -32.91
N SER A 254 4.84 23.41 -33.23
CA SER A 254 5.52 22.73 -34.34
C SER A 254 6.28 21.48 -33.92
N LEU A 255 6.52 21.29 -32.60
CA LEU A 255 7.36 20.25 -32.00
C LEU A 255 8.80 20.23 -32.51
N GLU A 256 9.24 21.31 -33.22
CA GLU A 256 10.62 21.48 -33.62
C GLU A 256 11.53 21.68 -32.41
N LEU A 257 12.76 21.13 -32.50
CA LEU A 257 13.75 21.27 -31.44
C LEU A 257 14.27 22.73 -31.40
N GLU A 258 14.01 23.44 -30.31
CA GLU A 258 14.48 24.78 -30.05
C GLU A 258 15.85 24.78 -29.36
N GLU A 259 15.99 23.90 -28.36
CA GLU A 259 17.18 23.86 -27.51
C GLU A 259 17.47 22.47 -27.00
N LYS A 260 18.74 22.15 -26.86
CA LYS A 260 19.21 20.91 -26.19
C LYS A 260 20.19 21.32 -25.11
N THR A 261 19.81 21.11 -23.85
CA THR A 261 20.62 21.42 -22.66
C THR A 261 21.06 20.18 -21.93
N GLY A 262 22.31 20.16 -21.47
CA GLY A 262 22.85 19.11 -20.62
C GLY A 262 23.32 19.70 -19.29
N ARG A 263 22.92 19.10 -18.20
CA ARG A 263 23.25 19.57 -16.85
C ARG A 263 23.75 18.43 -15.97
N TRP A 264 24.89 18.62 -15.33
CA TRP A 264 25.35 17.81 -14.22
C TRP A 264 24.84 18.40 -12.93
N SER A 265 24.41 17.54 -12.03
CA SER A 265 24.09 17.91 -10.65
C SER A 265 24.65 16.88 -9.68
N GLY A 266 24.97 17.34 -8.47
CA GLY A 266 25.40 16.48 -7.39
C GLY A 266 24.82 16.99 -6.07
N ASP A 267 24.35 16.06 -5.24
CA ASP A 267 23.75 16.36 -3.96
C ASP A 267 24.23 15.39 -2.88
N ILE A 268 24.21 15.88 -1.64
CA ILE A 268 24.47 15.09 -0.44
C ILE A 268 23.29 15.30 0.50
N GLY A 269 22.84 14.22 1.09
CA GLY A 269 21.78 14.24 2.10
C GLY A 269 21.97 13.12 3.09
N GLY A 270 21.01 12.98 3.99
CA GLY A 270 21.07 11.93 4.98
C GLY A 270 19.83 11.85 5.84
N ASP A 271 19.60 10.64 6.34
CA ASP A 271 18.55 10.37 7.30
C ASP A 271 19.17 9.89 8.63
N ALA A 272 18.49 10.15 9.73
CA ALA A 272 18.83 9.60 11.04
C ALA A 272 17.58 8.98 11.66
N LYS A 273 17.70 7.75 12.15
CA LYS A 273 16.65 7.06 12.91
C LYS A 273 17.13 6.87 14.34
N ILE A 274 16.42 7.42 15.29
CA ILE A 274 16.78 7.47 16.70
C ILE A 274 15.63 6.89 17.53
N GLY A 275 15.82 5.76 18.17
CA GLY A 275 14.89 5.24 19.16
C GLY A 275 14.94 6.11 20.42
N ILE A 276 13.94 6.97 20.65
CA ILE A 276 13.83 7.75 21.89
C ILE A 276 13.46 6.85 23.06
N THR A 277 12.53 5.96 22.83
CA THR A 277 12.23 4.82 23.70
C THR A 277 12.13 3.56 22.84
N PRO A 278 12.02 2.37 23.41
CA PRO A 278 11.80 1.18 22.62
C PRO A 278 10.60 1.23 21.67
N SER A 279 9.61 2.06 21.97
CA SER A 279 8.34 2.17 21.23
C SER A 279 8.13 3.51 20.52
N LEU A 280 9.04 4.48 20.68
CA LEU A 280 8.93 5.82 20.12
C LEU A 280 10.20 6.17 19.35
N ASN A 281 10.07 6.46 18.06
CA ASN A 281 11.18 6.79 17.17
C ASN A 281 11.11 8.23 16.68
N LEU A 282 12.29 8.82 16.56
CA LEU A 282 12.52 10.09 15.87
C LEU A 282 13.29 9.79 14.59
N ASP A 283 12.67 10.09 13.46
CA ASP A 283 13.30 10.06 12.14
C ASP A 283 13.57 11.49 11.70
N LEU A 284 14.79 11.79 11.32
CA LEU A 284 15.21 13.07 10.79
C LEU A 284 15.68 12.90 9.36
N THR A 285 15.41 13.87 8.50
CA THR A 285 15.89 13.89 7.13
C THR A 285 16.42 15.26 6.76
N PHE A 286 17.50 15.27 6.00
CA PHE A 286 18.11 16.47 5.44
C PHE A 286 18.36 16.26 3.95
N ASN A 287 17.87 17.19 3.13
CA ASN A 287 17.97 17.16 1.66
C ASN A 287 17.59 15.78 1.07
N PRO A 288 16.39 15.24 1.38
CA PRO A 288 16.02 13.88 0.95
C PRO A 288 15.93 13.80 -0.57
N ASP A 289 16.50 12.71 -1.11
CA ASP A 289 16.38 12.36 -2.51
C ASP A 289 15.63 11.03 -2.71
N PHE A 290 14.74 11.04 -3.68
CA PHE A 290 13.87 9.92 -4.00
C PHE A 290 14.11 9.40 -5.44
N SER A 291 15.24 9.70 -6.05
CA SER A 291 15.57 9.29 -7.42
C SER A 291 15.63 7.78 -7.64
N GLN A 292 15.87 7.00 -6.57
CA GLN A 292 15.83 5.53 -6.62
C GLN A 292 14.42 4.94 -6.59
N VAL A 293 13.40 5.75 -6.27
CA VAL A 293 12.01 5.28 -6.21
C VAL A 293 11.50 4.98 -7.61
N GLU A 294 10.76 3.91 -7.76
CA GLU A 294 10.14 3.56 -9.04
C GLU A 294 9.18 4.65 -9.52
N VAL A 295 9.25 4.95 -10.81
CA VAL A 295 8.32 5.88 -11.45
C VAL A 295 6.90 5.32 -11.35
N ASP A 296 5.93 6.20 -11.13
CA ASP A 296 4.53 5.80 -11.11
C ASP A 296 4.13 5.22 -12.47
N ARG A 297 3.32 4.16 -12.43
CA ARG A 297 2.73 3.62 -13.64
C ARG A 297 1.77 4.65 -14.24
N GLN A 298 1.91 4.92 -15.52
CA GLN A 298 0.93 5.73 -16.23
C GLN A 298 -0.40 4.99 -16.27
N VAL A 299 -1.49 5.72 -16.27
CA VAL A 299 -2.86 5.20 -16.40
C VAL A 299 -3.61 6.05 -17.43
N ALA A 300 -4.50 5.42 -18.19
CA ALA A 300 -5.42 6.13 -19.04
C ALA A 300 -6.52 6.74 -18.16
N ASN A 301 -6.51 8.07 -18.01
CA ASN A 301 -7.53 8.75 -17.22
C ASN A 301 -8.76 9.05 -18.09
N LEU A 302 -9.83 8.31 -17.85
CA LEU A 302 -11.16 8.53 -18.45
C LEU A 302 -12.14 9.24 -17.49
N SER A 303 -11.64 9.63 -16.31
CA SER A 303 -12.44 10.35 -15.30
C SER A 303 -12.17 11.84 -15.35
N ARG A 304 -13.08 12.62 -14.78
CA ARG A 304 -12.97 14.08 -14.59
C ARG A 304 -12.27 14.48 -13.30
N PHE A 305 -11.78 13.49 -12.52
CA PHE A 305 -11.18 13.72 -11.20
C PHE A 305 -9.69 13.44 -11.19
N GLU A 306 -9.01 14.03 -10.20
CA GLU A 306 -7.60 13.77 -9.92
C GLU A 306 -7.40 12.30 -9.54
N LEU A 307 -6.36 11.65 -10.10
CA LEU A 307 -6.02 10.27 -9.78
C LEU A 307 -5.19 10.20 -8.50
N PHE A 308 -5.50 9.21 -7.68
CA PHE A 308 -4.72 8.88 -6.49
C PHE A 308 -3.52 8.01 -6.85
N PHE A 309 -2.31 8.46 -6.50
CA PHE A 309 -1.09 7.66 -6.58
C PHE A 309 -0.58 7.37 -5.17
N PRO A 310 -0.34 6.11 -4.80
CA PRO A 310 0.13 5.76 -3.46
C PRO A 310 1.52 6.34 -3.18
N GLU A 311 1.81 6.62 -1.91
CA GLU A 311 3.14 7.01 -1.46
C GLU A 311 4.13 5.85 -1.64
N ARG A 312 5.35 6.14 -2.07
CA ARG A 312 6.43 5.17 -2.31
C ARG A 312 7.74 5.55 -1.62
N ARG A 313 7.82 6.74 -1.04
CA ARG A 313 9.01 7.24 -0.38
C ARG A 313 9.10 6.68 1.03
N GLN A 314 10.15 5.94 1.34
CA GLN A 314 10.33 5.18 2.58
C GLN A 314 10.14 6.04 3.84
N PHE A 315 10.63 7.29 3.84
CA PHE A 315 10.45 8.21 4.97
C PHE A 315 8.98 8.38 5.38
N PHE A 316 8.02 8.38 4.43
CA PHE A 316 6.60 8.60 4.71
C PHE A 316 5.81 7.30 4.93
N LEU A 317 6.41 6.14 4.67
CA LEU A 317 5.72 4.85 4.70
C LEU A 317 5.73 4.18 6.08
N GLU A 318 6.79 4.36 6.84
CA GLU A 318 6.89 3.79 8.19
C GLU A 318 5.92 4.48 9.16
N ASN A 319 5.11 3.72 9.93
CA ASN A 319 4.02 4.21 10.78
C ASN A 319 3.03 5.15 10.05
N ARG A 320 2.80 4.91 8.76
CA ARG A 320 1.90 5.73 7.93
C ARG A 320 0.46 5.74 8.44
N ASP A 321 0.05 4.72 9.18
CA ASP A 321 -1.26 4.62 9.81
C ASP A 321 -1.55 5.81 10.74
N LEU A 322 -0.52 6.34 11.42
CA LEU A 322 -0.63 7.53 12.26
C LEU A 322 -0.81 8.85 11.47
N PHE A 323 -0.54 8.88 10.18
CA PHE A 323 -0.55 10.11 9.39
C PHE A 323 -1.47 10.04 8.17
N ALA A 324 -1.34 8.98 7.37
CA ALA A 324 -1.93 8.90 6.04
C ALA A 324 -3.23 8.09 5.97
N MET A 325 -3.67 7.50 7.09
CA MET A 325 -4.86 6.64 7.13
C MET A 325 -6.09 7.33 7.71
N PHE A 326 -6.01 8.61 8.05
CA PHE A 326 -7.15 9.42 8.48
C PHE A 326 -8.06 9.74 7.29
N GLY A 327 -9.35 9.62 7.51
CA GLY A 327 -10.40 9.86 6.51
C GLY A 327 -10.48 8.79 5.44
N PHE A 328 -11.57 8.76 4.70
CA PHE A 328 -11.75 7.86 3.57
C PHE A 328 -10.80 8.20 2.41
N PRO A 329 -10.55 7.27 1.49
CA PRO A 329 -9.59 7.47 0.38
C PRO A 329 -9.83 8.76 -0.43
N GLY A 330 -11.09 9.22 -0.53
CA GLY A 330 -11.46 10.47 -1.23
C GLY A 330 -11.49 11.72 -0.35
N THR A 331 -11.14 11.67 0.95
CA THR A 331 -11.23 12.80 1.87
C THR A 331 -10.11 12.82 2.90
N ARG A 332 -8.90 12.53 2.46
CA ARG A 332 -7.73 12.49 3.35
C ARG A 332 -7.31 13.88 3.75
N PRO A 333 -7.26 14.21 5.07
CA PRO A 333 -6.80 15.51 5.55
C PRO A 333 -5.31 15.73 5.31
N PHE A 334 -4.55 14.65 5.23
CA PHE A 334 -3.13 14.65 4.94
C PHE A 334 -2.78 13.61 3.89
N PHE A 335 -1.95 14.02 2.93
CA PHE A 335 -1.43 13.16 1.87
C PHE A 335 0.03 13.54 1.59
N SER A 336 0.95 12.71 2.01
CA SER A 336 2.39 13.00 1.99
C SER A 336 2.94 13.38 0.60
N ARG A 337 2.33 12.92 -0.48
CA ARG A 337 2.74 13.29 -1.85
C ARG A 337 2.50 14.77 -2.19
N ARG A 338 1.72 15.52 -1.40
CA ARG A 338 1.65 16.98 -1.51
C ARG A 338 2.95 17.65 -1.04
N ILE A 339 3.79 16.92 -0.30
CA ILE A 339 5.13 17.37 0.08
C ILE A 339 6.14 16.91 -0.96
N GLY A 340 6.84 17.83 -1.59
CA GLY A 340 7.90 17.51 -2.55
C GLY A 340 7.44 17.19 -3.97
N LEU A 341 6.16 17.39 -4.29
CA LEU A 341 5.62 17.30 -5.66
C LEU A 341 4.64 18.46 -5.90
N ALA A 342 4.73 19.07 -7.05
CA ALA A 342 3.78 20.08 -7.52
C ALA A 342 3.55 19.98 -9.03
N ARG A 343 2.36 20.38 -9.47
CA ARG A 343 2.05 20.48 -10.88
C ARG A 343 2.63 21.78 -11.44
N ASN A 344 3.51 21.66 -12.44
CA ASN A 344 4.03 22.82 -13.17
C ASN A 344 2.89 23.38 -14.06
N PRO A 345 2.48 24.65 -13.87
CA PRO A 345 1.38 25.23 -14.63
C PRO A 345 1.69 25.41 -16.12
N LEU A 346 2.97 25.47 -16.49
CA LEU A 346 3.40 25.63 -17.88
C LEU A 346 3.36 24.35 -18.69
N THR A 347 3.68 23.21 -18.04
CA THR A 347 3.78 21.91 -18.71
C THR A 347 2.59 21.01 -18.39
N GLY A 348 1.84 21.29 -17.31
CA GLY A 348 0.77 20.47 -16.79
C GLY A 348 1.22 19.18 -16.12
N PHE A 349 2.53 18.90 -16.02
CA PHE A 349 3.09 17.71 -15.39
C PHE A 349 3.48 17.95 -13.94
N ASN A 350 3.50 16.88 -13.16
CA ASN A 350 4.03 16.91 -11.79
C ASN A 350 5.56 16.97 -11.84
N GLU A 351 6.13 17.90 -11.11
CA GLU A 351 7.56 18.07 -10.93
C GLU A 351 7.98 17.94 -9.47
N SER A 352 9.22 17.55 -9.25
CA SER A 352 9.80 17.43 -7.92
C SER A 352 10.06 18.81 -7.32
N VAL A 353 9.60 19.02 -6.10
CA VAL A 353 9.88 20.20 -5.27
C VAL A 353 10.90 19.81 -4.21
N PRO A 354 12.06 20.46 -4.15
CA PRO A 354 13.10 20.11 -3.18
C PRO A 354 12.59 20.25 -1.73
N ILE A 355 12.82 19.22 -0.94
CA ILE A 355 12.59 19.23 0.51
C ILE A 355 13.93 19.59 1.16
N LEU A 356 13.95 20.60 2.03
CA LEU A 356 15.18 21.05 2.69
C LEU A 356 15.54 20.13 3.86
N ALA A 357 14.57 19.92 4.73
CA ALA A 357 14.72 19.09 5.92
C ALA A 357 13.35 18.73 6.49
N GLY A 358 13.35 17.76 7.37
CA GLY A 358 12.17 17.42 8.14
C GLY A 358 12.45 16.44 9.27
N GLY A 359 11.44 16.24 10.09
CA GLY A 359 11.50 15.28 11.18
C GLY A 359 10.14 14.64 11.43
N ARG A 360 10.18 13.42 11.92
CA ARG A 360 9.00 12.64 12.31
C ARG A 360 9.24 11.95 13.62
N LEU A 361 8.41 12.23 14.62
CA LEU A 361 8.32 11.48 15.86
C LEU A 361 7.08 10.60 15.79
N SER A 362 7.23 9.28 15.94
CA SER A 362 6.08 8.38 15.84
C SER A 362 6.25 7.14 16.71
N GLY A 363 5.16 6.65 17.30
CA GLY A 363 5.17 5.43 18.09
C GLY A 363 4.25 5.49 19.30
N LYS A 364 4.51 4.59 20.26
CA LYS A 364 3.74 4.49 21.51
C LYS A 364 4.40 5.30 22.62
N ILE A 365 3.57 6.06 23.33
CA ILE A 365 3.96 6.73 24.58
C ILE A 365 3.85 5.72 25.74
N ASN A 366 2.77 4.92 25.71
CA ASN A 366 2.49 3.82 26.63
C ASN A 366 1.56 2.80 25.93
N ASP A 367 1.00 1.84 26.68
CA ASP A 367 0.16 0.75 26.12
C ASP A 367 -1.13 1.25 25.47
N ASP A 368 -1.65 2.41 25.90
CA ASP A 368 -2.91 2.95 25.41
C ASP A 368 -2.74 4.11 24.42
N TRP A 369 -1.62 4.84 24.46
CA TRP A 369 -1.44 6.07 23.70
C TRP A 369 -0.32 5.95 22.65
N ARG A 370 -0.64 6.40 21.43
CA ARG A 370 0.30 6.59 20.32
C ARG A 370 0.31 8.06 19.90
N ILE A 371 1.47 8.53 19.49
CA ILE A 371 1.66 9.89 18.98
C ILE A 371 2.33 9.85 17.61
N GLY A 372 1.94 10.77 16.75
CA GLY A 372 2.62 11.13 15.53
C GLY A 372 2.84 12.63 15.45
N LEU A 373 4.07 13.06 15.21
CA LEU A 373 4.43 14.43 14.89
C LEU A 373 5.32 14.41 13.66
N LEU A 374 4.95 15.16 12.63
CA LEU A 374 5.72 15.31 11.40
C LEU A 374 5.85 16.79 11.09
N ASN A 375 7.06 17.24 10.78
CA ASN A 375 7.31 18.57 10.24
C ASN A 375 8.26 18.47 9.05
N MET A 376 7.92 19.14 7.96
CA MET A 376 8.70 19.12 6.71
C MET A 376 8.75 20.52 6.10
N GLN A 377 9.92 20.91 5.62
CA GLN A 377 10.14 22.19 4.96
C GLN A 377 10.51 21.99 3.51
N THR A 378 9.75 22.59 2.58
CA THR A 378 10.06 22.60 1.13
C THR A 378 10.68 23.91 0.70
N LYS A 379 11.43 23.84 -0.42
CA LYS A 379 12.04 25.00 -1.07
C LYS A 379 11.01 25.67 -2.00
N ARG A 380 11.18 26.98 -2.22
CA ARG A 380 10.51 27.72 -3.29
C ARG A 380 11.00 27.22 -4.64
N VAL A 381 10.08 27.10 -5.62
CA VAL A 381 10.36 26.81 -7.02
C VAL A 381 9.84 27.93 -7.90
N GLU A 382 10.65 28.44 -8.78
CA GLU A 382 10.25 29.42 -9.80
C GLU A 382 10.28 28.73 -11.17
N TRP A 383 9.16 28.79 -11.89
CA TRP A 383 9.06 28.26 -13.24
C TRP A 383 9.26 29.39 -14.29
N ASP A 384 8.71 30.57 -14.01
CA ASP A 384 8.91 31.81 -14.76
C ASP A 384 8.59 33.05 -13.91
N SER A 385 8.59 34.22 -14.53
CA SER A 385 8.30 35.49 -13.85
C SER A 385 6.87 35.61 -13.32
N MET A 386 5.92 34.81 -13.82
CA MET A 386 4.51 34.82 -13.41
C MET A 386 4.16 33.63 -12.52
N HIS A 387 4.88 32.53 -12.66
CA HIS A 387 4.55 31.26 -11.99
C HIS A 387 5.67 30.83 -11.04
N ALA A 388 5.36 30.78 -9.77
CA ALA A 388 6.24 30.25 -8.73
C ALA A 388 5.43 29.50 -7.67
N LEU A 389 6.03 28.44 -7.12
CA LEU A 389 5.52 27.74 -5.95
C LEU A 389 6.21 28.30 -4.71
N PRO A 390 5.50 28.80 -3.69
CA PRO A 390 6.12 29.22 -2.43
C PRO A 390 6.78 28.02 -1.72
N GLY A 391 7.87 28.27 -1.01
CA GLY A 391 8.33 27.31 -0.02
C GLY A 391 7.26 27.15 1.07
N ALA A 392 7.06 25.91 1.53
CA ALA A 392 6.00 25.62 2.49
C ALA A 392 6.52 24.80 3.67
N ASN A 393 5.99 25.09 4.85
CA ASN A 393 6.12 24.25 6.03
C ASN A 393 4.87 23.39 6.19
N PHE A 394 5.06 22.10 6.42
CA PHE A 394 3.99 21.15 6.68
C PHE A 394 4.16 20.59 8.08
N THR A 395 3.17 20.73 8.92
CA THR A 395 3.14 20.14 10.26
C THR A 395 1.91 19.24 10.40
N VAL A 396 2.12 18.02 10.87
CA VAL A 396 1.03 17.08 11.18
C VAL A 396 1.22 16.57 12.59
N VAL A 397 0.20 16.69 13.40
CA VAL A 397 0.15 16.17 14.77
C VAL A 397 -0.98 15.19 14.89
N THR A 398 -0.72 14.00 15.40
CA THR A 398 -1.74 12.99 15.66
C THR A 398 -1.59 12.43 17.06
N LEU A 399 -2.70 12.13 17.67
CA LEU A 399 -2.76 11.46 18.96
C LEU A 399 -3.83 10.39 18.92
N GLN A 400 -3.48 9.16 19.23
CA GLN A 400 -4.39 8.03 19.20
C GLN A 400 -4.45 7.36 20.56
N ARG A 401 -5.68 7.08 21.03
CA ARG A 401 -5.95 6.34 22.26
C ARG A 401 -6.63 5.04 21.94
N LYS A 402 -6.07 3.93 22.40
CA LYS A 402 -6.72 2.61 22.38
C LYS A 402 -7.92 2.60 23.32
N MET A 403 -9.04 2.06 22.86
CA MET A 403 -10.29 1.94 23.60
C MET A 403 -10.95 0.58 23.35
N PHE A 404 -11.69 0.07 24.32
CA PHE A 404 -12.52 -1.13 24.17
C PHE A 404 -11.79 -2.33 23.54
N GLY A 405 -10.55 -2.58 23.97
CA GLY A 405 -9.74 -3.69 23.50
C GLY A 405 -9.00 -3.40 22.20
N ARG A 406 -9.67 -3.39 21.05
CA ARG A 406 -9.09 -3.24 19.71
C ARG A 406 -9.58 -2.01 18.94
N SER A 407 -10.39 -1.17 19.53
CA SER A 407 -10.85 0.09 18.94
C SER A 407 -9.92 1.25 19.30
N ALA A 408 -9.97 2.35 18.55
CA ALA A 408 -9.14 3.51 18.80
C ALA A 408 -9.89 4.82 18.55
N LEU A 409 -9.63 5.81 19.39
CA LEU A 409 -10.02 7.21 19.16
C LEU A 409 -8.77 8.00 18.81
N SER A 410 -8.81 8.73 17.71
CA SER A 410 -7.67 9.47 17.16
C SER A 410 -8.03 10.93 16.93
N GLY A 411 -7.09 11.82 17.20
CA GLY A 411 -7.16 13.22 16.80
C GLY A 411 -6.07 13.55 15.79
N ILE A 412 -6.36 14.41 14.83
CA ILE A 412 -5.41 14.90 13.84
C ILE A 412 -5.47 16.42 13.75
N PHE A 413 -4.29 17.04 13.63
CA PHE A 413 -4.11 18.42 13.26
C PHE A 413 -3.09 18.51 12.15
N VAL A 414 -3.46 19.17 11.05
CA VAL A 414 -2.60 19.40 9.87
C VAL A 414 -2.48 20.91 9.69
N ASP A 415 -1.27 21.40 9.50
CA ASP A 415 -0.97 22.80 9.21
C ASP A 415 -0.03 22.88 8.02
N LYS A 416 -0.41 23.67 7.03
CA LYS A 416 0.43 24.04 5.89
C LYS A 416 0.58 25.54 5.88
N GLU A 417 1.80 26.03 6.01
CA GLU A 417 2.13 27.45 5.94
C GLU A 417 2.98 27.75 4.69
N ASN A 418 2.54 28.72 3.90
CA ASN A 418 3.23 29.14 2.68
C ASN A 418 4.08 30.40 2.94
N ALA A 419 5.37 30.34 2.63
CA ALA A 419 6.30 31.47 2.70
C ALA A 419 6.08 32.41 1.51
N LEU A 420 5.12 33.30 1.59
CA LEU A 420 4.75 34.22 0.51
C LEU A 420 5.73 35.39 0.33
N GLY A 421 6.71 35.56 1.21
CA GLY A 421 7.76 36.58 1.10
C GLY A 421 8.58 36.40 -0.18
N GLY A 422 8.87 37.53 -0.86
CA GLY A 422 9.66 37.53 -2.09
C GLY A 422 8.91 37.07 -3.35
N LEU A 423 7.62 36.72 -3.27
CA LEU A 423 6.74 36.54 -4.43
C LEU A 423 6.16 37.90 -4.86
N ASN A 424 6.01 38.13 -6.16
CA ASN A 424 5.24 39.27 -6.69
C ASN A 424 3.73 39.06 -6.52
N GLU A 425 2.91 40.07 -6.80
CA GLU A 425 1.44 40.00 -6.60
C GLU A 425 0.79 38.90 -7.45
N THR A 426 1.20 38.75 -8.70
CA THR A 426 0.69 37.73 -9.62
C THR A 426 1.00 36.32 -9.09
N GLN A 427 2.22 36.11 -8.63
CA GLN A 427 2.64 34.83 -8.05
C GLN A 427 1.93 34.51 -6.72
N ARG A 428 1.57 35.52 -5.93
CA ARG A 428 0.83 35.35 -4.66
C ARG A 428 -0.65 35.03 -4.85
N ALA A 429 -1.25 35.50 -5.92
CA ALA A 429 -2.71 35.52 -6.11
C ALA A 429 -3.39 34.13 -6.05
N GLY A 430 -2.63 33.05 -6.18
CA GLY A 430 -3.15 31.66 -6.11
C GLY A 430 -2.95 30.95 -4.77
N TYR A 431 -2.34 31.60 -3.74
CA TYR A 431 -1.92 30.90 -2.54
C TYR A 431 -2.47 31.53 -1.26
N ASN A 432 -3.04 30.69 -0.38
CA ASN A 432 -3.29 31.08 1.01
C ASN A 432 -1.97 31.18 1.78
N SER A 433 -1.90 32.05 2.78
CA SER A 433 -0.76 32.07 3.69
C SER A 433 -0.69 30.80 4.55
N TRP A 434 -1.82 30.22 4.89
CA TRP A 434 -1.92 28.97 5.63
C TRP A 434 -3.22 28.22 5.32
N ASN A 435 -3.20 26.90 5.51
CA ASN A 435 -4.38 26.03 5.52
C ASN A 435 -4.24 25.04 6.66
N ARG A 436 -5.25 24.93 7.53
CA ARG A 436 -5.26 24.09 8.72
C ARG A 436 -6.45 23.16 8.72
N ILE A 437 -6.24 21.94 9.22
CA ILE A 437 -7.31 20.97 9.41
C ILE A 437 -7.21 20.43 10.83
N ALA A 438 -8.34 20.38 11.53
CA ALA A 438 -8.48 19.69 12.80
C ALA A 438 -9.57 18.63 12.69
N GLY A 439 -9.34 17.46 13.28
CA GLY A 439 -10.29 16.36 13.17
C GLY A 439 -10.20 15.32 14.26
N LEU A 440 -11.30 14.59 14.41
CA LEU A 440 -11.42 13.42 15.29
C LEU A 440 -11.90 12.23 14.47
N GLU A 441 -11.40 11.04 14.83
CA GLU A 441 -11.74 9.80 14.18
C GLU A 441 -11.84 8.67 15.21
N TYR A 442 -12.89 7.86 15.11
CA TYR A 442 -13.06 6.66 15.91
C TYR A 442 -13.06 5.43 15.00
N ASN A 443 -12.16 4.50 15.26
CA ASN A 443 -12.02 3.23 14.58
C ASN A 443 -12.50 2.10 15.47
N LEU A 444 -13.56 1.38 15.06
CA LEU A 444 -14.13 0.23 15.72
C LEU A 444 -13.51 -1.06 15.18
N ASN A 445 -13.01 -1.90 16.08
CA ASN A 445 -12.66 -3.28 15.78
C ASN A 445 -13.15 -4.17 16.94
N SER A 446 -14.11 -5.05 16.68
CA SER A 446 -14.55 -6.02 17.69
C SER A 446 -13.46 -7.06 17.99
N ALA A 447 -13.52 -7.68 19.15
CA ALA A 447 -12.54 -8.68 19.58
C ALA A 447 -12.41 -9.85 18.60
N ASP A 448 -13.52 -10.28 18.00
CA ASP A 448 -13.60 -11.36 17.01
C ASP A 448 -13.47 -10.87 15.55
N ASN A 449 -13.21 -9.59 15.35
CA ASN A 449 -13.08 -8.92 14.05
C ASN A 449 -14.32 -9.00 13.13
N ARG A 450 -15.50 -9.37 13.66
CA ARG A 450 -16.73 -9.41 12.87
C ARG A 450 -17.28 -8.02 12.59
N TRP A 451 -17.18 -7.10 13.55
CA TRP A 451 -17.57 -5.72 13.42
C TRP A 451 -16.36 -4.81 13.22
N THR A 452 -16.39 -4.05 12.15
CA THR A 452 -15.42 -2.99 11.85
C THR A 452 -16.17 -1.71 11.56
N GLY A 453 -15.57 -0.57 11.91
CA GLY A 453 -16.21 0.70 11.64
C GLY A 453 -15.25 1.88 11.74
N GLU A 454 -15.64 2.98 11.11
CA GLU A 454 -14.90 4.23 11.11
C GLU A 454 -15.88 5.39 11.13
N TRP A 455 -15.67 6.33 12.03
CA TRP A 455 -16.42 7.59 12.14
C TRP A 455 -15.45 8.73 12.25
N TYR A 456 -15.56 9.73 11.39
CA TYR A 456 -14.72 10.92 11.51
C TYR A 456 -15.48 12.21 11.26
N TYR A 457 -14.91 13.30 11.81
CA TYR A 457 -15.27 14.68 11.52
C TYR A 457 -13.99 15.50 11.41
N HIS A 458 -13.77 16.13 10.23
CA HIS A 458 -12.65 17.02 9.98
C HIS A 458 -13.16 18.39 9.56
N ARG A 459 -12.50 19.45 10.01
CA ARG A 459 -12.82 20.83 9.66
C ARG A 459 -11.58 21.54 9.13
N SER A 460 -11.74 22.26 8.00
CA SER A 460 -10.71 23.09 7.39
C SER A 460 -10.87 24.56 7.83
N PHE A 461 -9.72 25.22 7.93
CA PHE A 461 -9.58 26.64 8.24
C PHE A 461 -8.54 27.23 7.29
N SER A 462 -8.82 28.44 6.76
CA SER A 462 -7.90 29.20 5.93
C SER A 462 -8.18 30.71 6.10
N PRO A 463 -7.29 31.61 5.64
CA PRO A 463 -7.57 33.04 5.58
C PRO A 463 -8.83 33.35 4.78
N ASP A 464 -9.01 32.65 3.64
CA ASP A 464 -10.21 32.76 2.81
C ASP A 464 -11.41 32.07 3.48
N PRO A 465 -12.49 32.81 3.84
CA PRO A 465 -13.69 32.20 4.39
C PRO A 465 -14.38 31.20 3.46
N GLY A 466 -14.26 31.38 2.15
CA GLY A 466 -14.79 30.45 1.13
C GLY A 466 -14.11 29.10 1.10
N GLN A 467 -13.01 28.93 1.86
CA GLN A 467 -12.28 27.68 1.99
C GLN A 467 -12.33 27.10 3.43
N ARG A 468 -13.40 27.42 4.18
CA ARG A 468 -13.65 26.95 5.54
C ARG A 468 -14.85 26.02 5.55
N GLY A 469 -14.59 24.73 5.45
CA GLY A 469 -15.64 23.72 5.38
C GLY A 469 -15.37 22.54 6.31
N TYR A 470 -16.15 21.50 6.16
CA TYR A 470 -15.99 20.27 6.93
C TYR A 470 -16.20 19.03 6.06
N THR A 471 -15.69 17.91 6.54
CA THR A 471 -16.07 16.59 6.03
C THR A 471 -16.37 15.68 7.21
N LEU A 472 -17.35 14.82 7.04
CA LEU A 472 -17.68 13.75 7.97
C LEU A 472 -17.99 12.47 7.22
N ALA A 473 -17.68 11.34 7.83
CA ALA A 473 -18.12 10.05 7.32
C ALA A 473 -18.35 9.05 8.45
N GLN A 474 -19.06 8.02 8.09
CA GLN A 474 -19.30 6.86 8.92
C GLN A 474 -19.30 5.61 8.04
N TYR A 475 -18.61 4.59 8.51
CA TYR A 475 -18.61 3.25 7.94
C TYR A 475 -18.92 2.25 9.05
N LEU A 476 -19.76 1.26 8.75
CA LEU A 476 -20.00 0.12 9.61
C LEU A 476 -20.06 -1.13 8.73
N GLY A 477 -19.23 -2.10 9.05
CA GLY A 477 -19.15 -3.40 8.39
C GLY A 477 -19.39 -4.54 9.36
N TYR A 478 -20.13 -5.53 8.91
CA TYR A 478 -20.30 -6.81 9.58
C TYR A 478 -19.87 -7.95 8.65
N SER A 479 -18.94 -8.78 9.11
CA SER A 479 -18.41 -9.89 8.34
C SER A 479 -18.47 -11.19 9.12
N GLU A 480 -19.22 -12.14 8.59
CA GLU A 480 -19.32 -13.51 9.08
C GLU A 480 -19.03 -14.50 7.94
N ARG A 481 -18.94 -15.79 8.26
CA ARG A 481 -18.58 -16.83 7.28
C ARG A 481 -19.38 -16.75 5.97
N HIS A 482 -20.68 -16.55 6.07
CA HIS A 482 -21.59 -16.51 4.92
C HIS A 482 -22.02 -15.09 4.55
N LEU A 483 -22.16 -14.20 5.51
CA LEU A 483 -22.74 -12.89 5.32
C LEU A 483 -21.69 -11.78 5.47
N ASN A 484 -21.65 -10.91 4.51
CA ASN A 484 -20.93 -9.64 4.59
C ASN A 484 -21.90 -8.49 4.28
N VAL A 485 -22.02 -7.54 5.19
CA VAL A 485 -22.85 -6.35 5.03
C VAL A 485 -22.03 -5.13 5.42
N PHE A 486 -22.13 -4.08 4.64
CA PHE A 486 -21.53 -2.80 5.01
C PHE A 486 -22.37 -1.63 4.56
N LEU A 487 -22.22 -0.54 5.26
CA LEU A 487 -22.82 0.75 4.90
C LEU A 487 -21.80 1.84 5.21
N ALA A 488 -21.53 2.69 4.22
CA ALA A 488 -20.81 3.93 4.43
C ALA A 488 -21.65 5.13 4.01
N TYR A 489 -21.46 6.23 4.73
CA TYR A 489 -21.98 7.55 4.38
C TYR A 489 -20.85 8.56 4.53
N MET A 490 -20.71 9.45 3.57
CA MET A 490 -19.72 10.52 3.59
C MET A 490 -20.36 11.83 3.12
N ARG A 491 -19.98 12.92 3.75
CA ARG A 491 -20.36 14.27 3.34
C ARG A 491 -19.14 15.16 3.30
N VAL A 492 -18.94 15.85 2.18
CA VAL A 492 -17.84 16.78 1.94
C VAL A 492 -18.42 18.14 1.61
N ASP A 493 -18.21 19.11 2.49
CA ASP A 493 -18.66 20.48 2.28
C ASP A 493 -18.01 21.10 1.03
N SER A 494 -18.75 21.98 0.34
CA SER A 494 -18.25 22.68 -0.86
C SER A 494 -17.02 23.52 -0.60
N ASN A 495 -16.91 24.04 0.62
CA ASN A 495 -15.81 24.90 1.08
C ASN A 495 -14.70 24.13 1.80
N TYR A 496 -14.79 22.79 1.92
CA TYR A 496 -13.75 22.00 2.56
C TYR A 496 -12.50 21.97 1.68
N THR A 497 -11.38 22.46 2.22
CA THR A 497 -10.10 22.54 1.50
C THR A 497 -8.99 21.93 2.33
N ALA A 498 -8.31 20.94 1.77
CA ALA A 498 -7.17 20.25 2.36
C ALA A 498 -5.94 20.41 1.44
N GLU A 499 -5.21 21.54 1.56
CA GLU A 499 -4.06 21.81 0.69
C GLU A 499 -2.90 20.80 0.90
N ALA A 500 -2.74 20.25 2.08
CA ALA A 500 -1.81 19.18 2.40
C ALA A 500 -2.44 17.78 2.25
N GLY A 501 -3.70 17.69 1.80
CA GLY A 501 -4.50 16.48 1.73
C GLY A 501 -4.83 16.03 0.31
N PHE A 502 -5.75 15.06 0.21
CA PHE A 502 -6.30 14.57 -1.05
C PHE A 502 -7.82 14.55 -0.98
N VAL A 503 -8.46 15.50 -1.66
CA VAL A 503 -9.91 15.67 -1.74
C VAL A 503 -10.27 16.01 -3.18
N PRO A 504 -10.46 15.01 -4.04
CA PRO A 504 -10.71 15.23 -5.47
C PRO A 504 -12.10 15.79 -5.75
N ARG A 505 -13.01 15.78 -4.76
CA ARG A 505 -14.40 16.17 -4.97
C ARG A 505 -15.02 16.78 -3.71
N ASN A 506 -15.59 17.98 -3.84
CA ASN A 506 -16.32 18.72 -2.81
C ASN A 506 -17.80 18.85 -3.15
N GLY A 507 -18.62 19.31 -2.19
CA GLY A 507 -20.04 19.58 -2.39
C GLY A 507 -20.87 18.32 -2.58
N ILE A 508 -20.52 17.20 -1.96
CA ILE A 508 -21.15 15.91 -2.16
C ILE A 508 -21.60 15.21 -0.88
N GLN A 509 -22.59 14.37 -1.05
CA GLN A 509 -23.01 13.35 -0.09
C GLN A 509 -22.93 12.00 -0.80
N ASN A 510 -22.19 11.05 -0.22
CA ASN A 510 -21.99 9.73 -0.80
C ASN A 510 -22.60 8.66 0.10
N PHE A 511 -23.30 7.70 -0.49
CA PHE A 511 -23.83 6.49 0.15
C PHE A 511 -23.20 5.27 -0.53
N TYR A 512 -22.61 4.39 0.28
CA TYR A 512 -21.94 3.19 -0.20
C TYR A 512 -22.43 1.95 0.57
N PRO A 513 -23.64 1.42 0.26
CA PRO A 513 -24.16 0.18 0.83
C PRO A 513 -23.64 -1.04 0.08
N GLY A 514 -23.48 -2.15 0.79
CA GLY A 514 -23.17 -3.43 0.18
C GLY A 514 -23.64 -4.62 1.02
N ILE A 515 -24.07 -5.67 0.33
CA ILE A 515 -24.42 -6.95 0.93
C ILE A 515 -23.92 -8.08 0.04
N GLY A 516 -23.38 -9.11 0.64
CA GLY A 516 -22.92 -10.31 -0.07
C GLY A 516 -23.14 -11.57 0.74
N TRP A 517 -23.46 -12.64 0.03
CA TRP A 517 -23.60 -13.96 0.60
C TRP A 517 -22.62 -14.93 -0.03
N THR A 518 -21.78 -15.59 0.80
CA THR A 518 -20.73 -16.51 0.39
C THR A 518 -21.13 -17.95 0.65
N PHE A 519 -20.93 -18.79 -0.36
CA PHE A 519 -21.17 -20.21 -0.32
C PHE A 519 -19.84 -20.97 -0.32
N TYR A 520 -19.77 -22.10 0.42
CA TYR A 520 -18.61 -22.97 0.55
C TYR A 520 -18.97 -24.38 0.04
N PRO A 521 -19.03 -24.62 -1.28
CA PRO A 521 -19.48 -25.87 -1.81
C PRO A 521 -18.43 -26.99 -1.58
N LYS A 522 -18.89 -28.21 -1.36
CA LYS A 522 -18.03 -29.41 -1.40
C LYS A 522 -17.74 -29.80 -2.85
N HIS A 523 -17.02 -28.93 -3.58
CA HIS A 523 -16.72 -29.13 -4.98
C HIS A 523 -15.22 -29.41 -5.22
N ARG A 524 -14.88 -30.11 -6.32
CA ARG A 524 -13.49 -30.47 -6.62
C ARG A 524 -12.61 -29.23 -6.89
N PHE A 525 -13.13 -28.25 -7.61
CA PHE A 525 -12.37 -27.09 -8.10
C PHE A 525 -12.76 -25.79 -7.39
N ILE A 526 -14.05 -25.58 -7.10
CA ILE A 526 -14.56 -24.34 -6.50
C ILE A 526 -14.30 -24.37 -4.99
N ASN A 527 -13.68 -23.31 -4.48
CA ASN A 527 -13.49 -23.07 -3.06
C ASN A 527 -14.69 -22.31 -2.49
N THR A 528 -14.98 -21.14 -3.04
CA THR A 528 -16.11 -20.30 -2.66
C THR A 528 -16.76 -19.69 -3.89
N TRP A 529 -18.03 -19.33 -3.77
CA TRP A 529 -18.65 -18.36 -4.66
C TRP A 529 -19.54 -17.43 -3.85
N ARG A 530 -19.56 -16.16 -4.24
CA ARG A 530 -20.30 -15.10 -3.57
C ARG A 530 -21.21 -14.40 -4.56
N ILE A 531 -22.45 -14.16 -4.16
CA ILE A 531 -23.33 -13.19 -4.81
C ILE A 531 -23.40 -11.93 -3.96
N GLY A 532 -23.46 -10.79 -4.58
CA GLY A 532 -23.53 -9.52 -3.87
C GLY A 532 -24.16 -8.41 -4.68
N VAL A 533 -24.60 -7.39 -3.95
CA VAL A 533 -25.06 -6.12 -4.51
C VAL A 533 -24.31 -5.02 -3.79
N GLU A 534 -23.75 -4.08 -4.56
CA GLU A 534 -23.01 -2.93 -4.04
C GLU A 534 -23.50 -1.67 -4.76
N GLY A 535 -23.54 -0.55 -4.04
CA GLY A 535 -23.93 0.74 -4.58
C GLY A 535 -22.95 1.83 -4.18
N ASP A 536 -22.59 2.71 -5.11
CA ASP A 536 -21.88 3.95 -4.86
C ASP A 536 -22.74 5.09 -5.43
N ILE A 537 -23.41 5.84 -4.55
CA ILE A 537 -24.42 6.80 -4.93
C ILE A 537 -24.03 8.17 -4.37
N ASN A 538 -23.86 9.14 -5.25
CA ASN A 538 -23.46 10.49 -4.90
C ASN A 538 -24.58 11.47 -5.18
N TYR A 539 -24.84 12.36 -4.23
CA TYR A 539 -25.78 13.48 -4.33
C TYR A 539 -25.06 14.80 -4.09
N SER A 540 -25.55 15.88 -4.69
CA SER A 540 -25.26 17.24 -4.25
C SER A 540 -25.93 17.52 -2.89
N PHE A 541 -25.66 18.69 -2.29
CA PHE A 541 -26.35 19.08 -1.03
C PHE A 541 -27.85 19.30 -1.21
N ASP A 542 -28.29 19.62 -2.42
CA ASP A 542 -29.71 19.79 -2.77
C ASP A 542 -30.39 18.47 -3.14
N TRP A 543 -29.73 17.33 -2.84
CA TRP A 543 -30.19 15.97 -3.13
C TRP A 543 -30.38 15.68 -4.63
N GLN A 544 -29.72 16.42 -5.50
CA GLN A 544 -29.61 16.04 -6.91
C GLN A 544 -28.62 14.86 -7.03
N GLU A 545 -29.06 13.77 -7.65
CA GLU A 545 -28.16 12.65 -7.98
C GLU A 545 -27.10 13.14 -8.96
N THR A 546 -25.83 12.96 -8.59
CA THR A 546 -24.69 13.40 -9.41
C THR A 546 -23.96 12.23 -10.04
N ASP A 547 -23.82 11.12 -9.31
CA ASP A 547 -23.25 9.88 -9.82
C ASP A 547 -23.87 8.69 -9.09
N ARG A 548 -24.01 7.58 -9.81
CA ARG A 548 -24.41 6.29 -9.26
C ARG A 548 -23.67 5.16 -9.97
N ASP A 549 -23.16 4.22 -9.21
CA ASP A 549 -22.79 2.88 -9.65
C ASP A 549 -23.59 1.87 -8.81
N LEU A 550 -24.49 1.14 -9.45
CA LEU A 550 -25.19 0.01 -8.83
C LEU A 550 -24.71 -1.26 -9.51
N SER A 551 -24.14 -2.16 -8.75
CA SER A 551 -23.49 -3.36 -9.27
C SER A 551 -24.04 -4.63 -8.62
N PHE A 552 -24.38 -5.61 -9.46
CA PHE A 552 -24.58 -7.00 -9.06
C PHE A 552 -23.32 -7.79 -9.34
N LEU A 553 -22.87 -8.60 -8.38
CA LEU A 553 -21.59 -9.30 -8.38
C LEU A 553 -21.77 -10.80 -8.23
N LEU A 554 -21.05 -11.56 -9.05
CA LEU A 554 -20.80 -12.99 -8.85
C LEU A 554 -19.28 -13.18 -8.78
N ASP A 555 -18.76 -13.51 -7.59
CA ASP A 555 -17.34 -13.76 -7.32
C ASP A 555 -17.13 -15.26 -7.10
N ILE A 556 -16.23 -15.88 -7.85
CA ILE A 556 -15.89 -17.30 -7.78
C ILE A 556 -14.41 -17.42 -7.47
N LYS A 557 -14.06 -18.10 -6.38
CA LYS A 557 -12.69 -18.47 -6.04
C LYS A 557 -12.49 -19.98 -6.20
N LEU A 558 -11.50 -20.34 -6.98
CA LEU A 558 -11.09 -21.72 -7.13
C LEU A 558 -10.12 -22.15 -6.01
N LYS A 559 -9.93 -23.45 -5.84
CA LYS A 559 -9.01 -24.00 -4.85
C LYS A 559 -7.53 -23.75 -5.18
N ASP A 560 -7.22 -23.48 -6.43
CA ASP A 560 -5.89 -23.03 -6.88
C ASP A 560 -5.68 -21.50 -6.74
N GLN A 561 -6.62 -20.81 -6.09
CA GLN A 561 -6.69 -19.36 -5.91
C GLN A 561 -6.99 -18.54 -7.17
N THR A 562 -7.23 -19.16 -8.31
CA THR A 562 -7.80 -18.43 -9.45
C THR A 562 -9.10 -17.78 -9.00
N SER A 563 -9.25 -16.49 -9.22
CA SER A 563 -10.48 -15.75 -8.94
C SER A 563 -11.11 -15.21 -10.19
N MET A 564 -12.44 -15.25 -10.25
CA MET A 564 -13.24 -14.70 -11.34
C MET A 564 -14.35 -13.86 -10.73
N VAL A 565 -14.49 -12.62 -11.20
CA VAL A 565 -15.58 -11.73 -10.80
C VAL A 565 -16.37 -11.32 -12.03
N PHE A 566 -17.64 -11.61 -12.02
CA PHE A 566 -18.60 -11.11 -13.03
C PHE A 566 -19.45 -10.03 -12.39
N ARG A 567 -19.46 -8.85 -13.00
CA ARG A 567 -20.20 -7.68 -12.54
C ARG A 567 -21.11 -7.17 -13.64
N VAL A 568 -22.36 -6.95 -13.33
CA VAL A 568 -23.29 -6.16 -14.15
C VAL A 568 -23.57 -4.86 -13.43
N PHE A 569 -23.42 -3.75 -14.12
CA PHE A 569 -23.53 -2.44 -13.49
C PHE A 569 -24.54 -1.55 -14.22
N ASN A 570 -25.15 -0.64 -13.45
CA ASN A 570 -25.96 0.46 -13.91
C ASN A 570 -25.41 1.76 -13.33
N ASN A 571 -24.90 2.61 -14.20
CA ASN A 571 -24.28 3.87 -13.85
C ASN A 571 -25.14 5.05 -14.25
N TYR A 572 -25.01 6.12 -13.47
CA TYR A 572 -25.54 7.44 -13.80
C TYR A 572 -24.46 8.47 -13.54
N THR A 573 -24.32 9.46 -14.41
CA THR A 573 -23.38 10.58 -14.24
C THR A 573 -24.07 11.86 -14.68
N PHE A 574 -24.12 12.86 -13.79
CA PHE A 574 -24.53 14.22 -14.12
C PHE A 574 -23.28 15.06 -14.39
N LEU A 575 -23.20 15.61 -15.58
CA LEU A 575 -22.13 16.54 -15.96
C LEU A 575 -22.58 17.96 -15.63
N PHE A 576 -21.85 18.66 -14.76
CA PHE A 576 -22.10 20.07 -14.46
C PHE A 576 -21.56 21.00 -15.53
N GLU A 577 -20.46 20.59 -16.19
CA GLU A 577 -19.77 21.34 -17.25
C GLU A 577 -19.58 20.42 -18.46
N ASP A 578 -19.25 21.03 -19.58
CA ASP A 578 -18.92 20.30 -20.78
C ASP A 578 -17.71 19.39 -20.55
N PHE A 579 -17.79 18.16 -21.04
CA PHE A 579 -16.77 17.14 -20.75
C PHE A 579 -16.44 16.28 -21.96
N ASP A 580 -15.16 16.20 -22.32
CA ASP A 580 -14.66 15.22 -23.27
C ASP A 580 -14.06 14.02 -22.53
N PRO A 581 -14.72 12.82 -22.53
CA PRO A 581 -14.21 11.65 -21.85
C PRO A 581 -12.96 11.04 -22.49
N THR A 582 -12.55 11.49 -23.67
CA THR A 582 -11.29 11.11 -24.30
C THR A 582 -10.10 11.94 -23.77
N ASN A 583 -10.36 13.13 -23.25
CA ASN A 583 -9.37 14.14 -22.85
C ASN A 583 -8.38 14.53 -23.96
N LEU A 584 -8.74 14.32 -25.23
CA LEU A 584 -7.89 14.66 -26.38
C LEU A 584 -8.13 16.07 -26.90
N ASN A 585 -9.36 16.63 -26.71
CA ASN A 585 -9.78 17.91 -27.25
C ASN A 585 -9.47 18.00 -28.77
N GLU A 586 -9.83 16.94 -29.51
CA GLU A 586 -9.54 16.85 -30.94
C GLU A 586 -10.23 17.97 -31.73
N PRO A 587 -9.52 18.63 -32.67
CA PRO A 587 -10.12 19.66 -33.50
C PRO A 587 -11.33 19.12 -34.28
N GLY A 588 -12.47 19.83 -34.20
CA GLY A 588 -13.71 19.46 -34.90
C GLY A 588 -14.64 18.54 -34.13
N THR A 589 -14.27 18.08 -32.93
CA THR A 589 -15.15 17.37 -32.03
C THR A 589 -15.75 18.32 -30.97
N LEU A 590 -16.96 17.99 -30.49
CA LEU A 590 -17.61 18.72 -29.38
C LEU A 590 -17.49 17.90 -28.10
N PRO A 591 -17.30 18.54 -26.93
CA PRO A 591 -17.43 17.87 -25.64
C PRO A 591 -18.90 17.48 -25.40
N LEU A 592 -19.12 16.48 -24.55
CA LEU A 592 -20.47 16.15 -24.07
C LEU A 592 -21.04 17.34 -23.30
N PRO A 593 -22.31 17.76 -23.57
CA PRO A 593 -22.87 18.94 -22.93
C PRO A 593 -23.02 18.78 -21.43
N GLY A 594 -22.67 19.83 -20.72
CA GLY A 594 -22.89 20.00 -19.28
C GLY A 594 -24.37 20.22 -18.95
N ASN A 595 -24.70 20.33 -17.68
CA ASN A 595 -26.05 20.41 -17.11
C ASN A 595 -26.96 19.27 -17.58
N LYS A 596 -26.40 18.07 -17.75
CA LYS A 596 -27.10 16.91 -18.29
C LYS A 596 -26.72 15.62 -17.58
N GLY A 597 -27.73 14.78 -17.32
CA GLY A 597 -27.55 13.43 -16.78
C GLY A 597 -27.45 12.37 -17.88
N TYR A 598 -26.57 11.40 -17.65
CA TYR A 598 -26.34 10.26 -18.54
C TYR A 598 -26.49 8.97 -17.75
N ALA A 599 -27.42 8.10 -18.15
CA ALA A 599 -27.59 6.77 -17.58
C ALA A 599 -27.07 5.72 -18.57
N TYR A 600 -26.23 4.82 -18.08
CA TYR A 600 -25.63 3.80 -18.91
C TYR A 600 -25.35 2.51 -18.13
N SER A 601 -25.29 1.38 -18.82
CA SER A 601 -25.11 0.07 -18.21
C SER A 601 -24.14 -0.78 -19.00
N GLY A 602 -23.54 -1.72 -18.33
CA GLY A 602 -22.59 -2.62 -18.94
C GLY A 602 -22.30 -3.84 -18.06
N ALA A 603 -21.33 -4.59 -18.51
CA ALA A 603 -20.80 -5.73 -17.78
C ALA A 603 -19.26 -5.66 -17.71
N ARG A 604 -18.73 -6.17 -16.63
CA ARG A 604 -17.30 -6.35 -16.42
C ARG A 604 -17.03 -7.78 -15.98
N PHE A 605 -16.00 -8.36 -16.56
CA PHE A 605 -15.45 -9.67 -16.18
C PHE A 605 -13.99 -9.51 -15.81
N ASP A 606 -13.64 -9.89 -14.58
CA ASP A 606 -12.29 -9.91 -14.07
C ASP A 606 -11.86 -11.36 -13.85
N ILE A 607 -10.66 -11.69 -14.24
CA ILE A 607 -10.01 -12.97 -13.94
C ILE A 607 -8.58 -12.73 -13.48
N VAL A 608 -8.21 -13.37 -12.36
CA VAL A 608 -6.84 -13.40 -11.86
C VAL A 608 -6.42 -14.84 -11.74
N SER A 609 -5.41 -15.21 -12.49
CA SER A 609 -4.89 -16.59 -12.48
C SER A 609 -4.17 -16.89 -11.16
N SER A 610 -4.04 -18.14 -10.88
CA SER A 610 -3.25 -18.67 -9.80
C SER A 610 -1.78 -18.21 -9.85
N THR A 611 -1.23 -17.84 -8.69
CA THR A 611 0.20 -17.52 -8.55
C THR A 611 1.12 -18.73 -8.46
N THR A 612 0.64 -20.00 -8.58
CA THR A 612 1.48 -21.21 -8.71
C THR A 612 2.12 -21.33 -10.08
N TYR A 613 1.38 -20.95 -11.12
CA TYR A 613 1.85 -21.15 -12.48
C TYR A 613 3.02 -20.23 -12.78
N ASN A 614 3.97 -20.69 -13.59
CA ASN A 614 5.06 -19.81 -14.04
C ASN A 614 4.54 -18.70 -14.96
N LEU A 615 3.53 -19.00 -15.77
CA LEU A 615 2.78 -18.03 -16.55
C LEU A 615 1.53 -17.64 -15.75
N GLN A 616 1.44 -16.37 -15.40
CA GLN A 616 0.34 -15.77 -14.62
C GLN A 616 -0.27 -14.64 -15.40
N GLY A 617 -1.52 -14.35 -15.11
CA GLY A 617 -2.18 -13.19 -15.72
C GLY A 617 -3.39 -12.75 -14.93
N GLU A 618 -3.65 -11.46 -15.07
CA GLU A 618 -4.92 -10.85 -14.73
C GLU A 618 -5.48 -10.14 -15.95
N MET A 619 -6.78 -10.21 -16.12
CA MET A 619 -7.50 -9.54 -17.19
C MET A 619 -8.82 -9.02 -16.65
N ALA A 620 -9.14 -7.78 -17.00
CA ALA A 620 -10.44 -7.18 -16.81
C ALA A 620 -10.99 -6.74 -18.16
N LEU A 621 -12.20 -7.18 -18.50
CA LEU A 621 -12.91 -6.82 -19.70
C LEU A 621 -14.19 -6.08 -19.31
N THR A 622 -14.33 -4.81 -19.74
CA THR A 622 -15.52 -4.01 -19.53
C THR A 622 -16.16 -3.69 -20.89
N ALA A 623 -17.43 -3.97 -21.06
CA ALA A 623 -18.16 -3.65 -22.25
C ALA A 623 -19.57 -3.14 -21.90
N GLY A 624 -20.02 -2.09 -22.61
CA GLY A 624 -21.34 -1.55 -22.37
C GLY A 624 -21.58 -0.19 -23.00
N ARG A 625 -22.66 0.44 -22.59
CA ARG A 625 -22.92 1.85 -22.88
C ARG A 625 -21.98 2.73 -22.07
N TYR A 626 -21.66 3.91 -22.57
CA TYR A 626 -20.80 4.89 -21.91
C TYR A 626 -21.25 6.29 -22.33
N PHE A 627 -21.79 7.03 -21.39
CA PHE A 627 -22.55 8.26 -21.67
C PHE A 627 -23.62 8.03 -22.76
N ASN A 628 -23.50 8.69 -23.89
CA ASN A 628 -24.40 8.53 -25.04
C ASN A 628 -23.90 7.54 -26.11
N GLY A 629 -22.73 6.91 -25.87
CA GLY A 629 -22.08 5.99 -26.80
C GLY A 629 -21.79 4.62 -26.19
N ARG A 630 -20.59 4.07 -26.52
CA ARG A 630 -20.14 2.74 -26.11
C ARG A 630 -18.69 2.76 -25.68
N LEU A 631 -18.36 1.89 -24.72
CA LEU A 631 -16.99 1.61 -24.24
C LEU A 631 -16.72 0.12 -24.35
N LEU A 632 -15.53 -0.19 -24.88
CA LEU A 632 -14.86 -1.47 -24.71
C LEU A 632 -13.50 -1.20 -24.06
N ARG A 633 -13.29 -1.72 -22.86
CA ARG A 633 -12.00 -1.63 -22.14
C ARG A 633 -11.51 -3.04 -21.88
N MET A 634 -10.23 -3.27 -22.17
CA MET A 634 -9.50 -4.49 -21.81
C MET A 634 -8.21 -4.08 -21.13
N GLU A 635 -8.00 -4.52 -19.91
CA GLU A 635 -6.82 -4.18 -19.11
C GLU A 635 -6.34 -5.39 -18.32
N GLY A 636 -5.05 -5.42 -18.01
CA GLY A 636 -4.47 -6.49 -17.20
C GLY A 636 -2.96 -6.55 -17.24
N ASP A 637 -2.45 -7.59 -16.61
CA ASP A 637 -1.03 -7.93 -16.57
C ASP A 637 -0.85 -9.41 -16.96
N ILE A 638 0.18 -9.71 -17.73
CA ILE A 638 0.66 -11.06 -18.00
C ILE A 638 2.09 -11.13 -17.51
N SER A 639 2.45 -12.14 -16.73
CA SER A 639 3.81 -12.30 -16.23
C SER A 639 4.29 -13.74 -16.32
N TYR A 640 5.57 -13.89 -16.65
CA TYR A 640 6.29 -15.15 -16.65
C TYR A 640 7.41 -15.14 -15.62
N ARG A 641 7.41 -16.13 -14.73
CA ARG A 641 8.45 -16.31 -13.71
C ARG A 641 9.52 -17.28 -14.17
N TRP A 642 10.74 -16.80 -14.19
CA TRP A 642 11.94 -17.61 -14.39
C TRP A 642 12.65 -17.79 -13.05
N GLN A 643 12.17 -18.77 -12.27
CA GLN A 643 12.62 -18.99 -10.89
C GLN A 643 14.04 -19.50 -10.80
N PRO A 644 14.83 -19.02 -9.82
CA PRO A 644 14.59 -17.91 -8.91
C PRO A 644 15.14 -16.56 -9.46
N ILE A 645 15.48 -16.50 -10.73
CA ILE A 645 16.29 -15.43 -11.34
C ILE A 645 15.47 -14.16 -11.55
N GLY A 646 14.19 -14.26 -11.94
CA GLY A 646 13.41 -13.06 -12.20
C GLY A 646 12.01 -13.27 -12.77
N THR A 647 11.41 -12.15 -13.12
CA THR A 647 10.06 -12.07 -13.69
C THR A 647 10.05 -11.15 -14.90
N PHE A 648 9.41 -11.60 -15.97
CA PHE A 648 9.05 -10.79 -17.13
C PHE A 648 7.56 -10.53 -17.08
N ALA A 649 7.14 -9.29 -17.17
CA ALA A 649 5.74 -8.92 -17.11
C ALA A 649 5.38 -7.93 -18.23
N MET A 650 4.12 -7.94 -18.63
CA MET A 650 3.54 -7.03 -19.60
C MET A 650 2.21 -6.54 -19.06
N SER A 651 2.15 -5.28 -18.65
CA SER A 651 0.88 -4.61 -18.40
C SER A 651 0.30 -4.07 -19.70
N TYR A 652 -1.03 -4.13 -19.84
CA TYR A 652 -1.71 -3.61 -21.01
C TYR A 652 -3.05 -2.98 -20.62
N SER A 653 -3.42 -1.92 -21.33
CA SER A 653 -4.75 -1.34 -21.27
C SER A 653 -5.13 -0.85 -22.67
N PHE A 654 -6.25 -1.35 -23.16
CA PHE A 654 -6.87 -0.90 -24.40
C PHE A 654 -8.24 -0.33 -24.07
N ASN A 655 -8.50 0.89 -24.52
CA ASN A 655 -9.77 1.57 -24.34
C ASN A 655 -10.29 2.03 -25.71
N ARG A 656 -11.45 1.52 -26.11
CA ARG A 656 -12.15 1.94 -27.29
C ARG A 656 -13.41 2.69 -26.89
N ILE A 657 -13.44 4.00 -27.15
CA ILE A 657 -14.58 4.87 -26.91
C ILE A 657 -15.18 5.21 -28.26
N ARG A 658 -16.50 5.07 -28.38
CA ARG A 658 -17.28 5.44 -29.57
C ARG A 658 -18.48 6.21 -29.13
N LEU A 659 -18.40 7.53 -29.20
CA LEU A 659 -19.54 8.41 -29.04
C LEU A 659 -20.13 8.74 -30.45
N PRO A 660 -21.43 9.04 -30.58
CA PRO A 660 -22.00 9.44 -31.85
C PRO A 660 -21.53 10.84 -32.25
N ASP A 661 -21.44 11.12 -33.53
CA ASP A 661 -21.15 12.47 -34.04
C ASP A 661 -22.07 13.53 -33.40
N PRO A 662 -21.57 14.73 -33.06
CA PRO A 662 -20.24 15.30 -33.29
C PRO A 662 -19.23 15.08 -32.18
N TYR A 663 -19.45 14.12 -31.27
CA TYR A 663 -18.59 13.85 -30.11
C TYR A 663 -17.40 12.97 -30.49
N ALA A 664 -16.36 13.01 -29.63
CA ALA A 664 -15.10 12.31 -29.87
C ALA A 664 -15.22 10.78 -29.89
N ALA A 665 -14.43 10.15 -30.74
CA ALA A 665 -14.20 8.70 -30.76
C ALA A 665 -12.69 8.43 -30.72
N ALA A 666 -12.24 7.56 -29.80
CA ALA A 666 -10.81 7.31 -29.64
C ALA A 666 -10.49 5.86 -29.29
N ASP A 667 -9.31 5.43 -29.70
CA ASP A 667 -8.70 4.18 -29.31
C ASP A 667 -7.39 4.49 -28.56
N PHE A 668 -7.29 4.08 -27.27
CA PHE A 668 -6.10 4.31 -26.44
C PHE A 668 -5.39 2.99 -26.14
N TRP A 669 -4.08 3.01 -26.28
CA TRP A 669 -3.19 1.94 -25.90
C TRP A 669 -2.24 2.39 -24.80
N LEU A 670 -2.17 1.59 -23.74
CA LEU A 670 -1.13 1.68 -22.73
C LEU A 670 -0.47 0.30 -22.62
N LEU A 671 0.82 0.24 -22.94
CA LEU A 671 1.60 -0.99 -22.90
C LEU A 671 2.79 -0.78 -21.98
N GLY A 672 3.04 -1.74 -21.08
CA GLY A 672 4.07 -1.63 -20.05
C GLY A 672 4.89 -2.91 -19.85
N PRO A 673 5.77 -3.30 -20.80
CA PRO A 673 6.68 -4.41 -20.57
C PRO A 673 7.67 -4.09 -19.44
N ARG A 674 7.90 -5.08 -18.58
CA ARG A 674 8.77 -4.99 -17.41
C ARG A 674 9.60 -6.26 -17.27
N ALA A 675 10.85 -6.11 -16.90
CA ALA A 675 11.73 -7.18 -16.49
C ALA A 675 12.32 -6.87 -15.12
N GLU A 676 12.24 -7.82 -14.20
CA GLU A 676 12.85 -7.75 -12.87
C GLU A 676 13.75 -8.97 -12.72
N MET A 677 15.04 -8.74 -12.44
CA MET A 677 16.06 -9.77 -12.35
C MET A 677 16.75 -9.72 -11.00
N SER A 678 16.93 -10.88 -10.39
CA SER A 678 17.65 -11.08 -9.13
C SER A 678 18.82 -12.02 -9.39
N PHE A 679 19.96 -11.48 -9.84
CA PHE A 679 21.14 -12.29 -10.17
C PHE A 679 21.71 -12.98 -8.94
N THR A 680 21.67 -12.29 -7.82
CA THR A 680 22.04 -12.80 -6.50
C THR A 680 21.16 -12.14 -5.45
N ARG A 681 21.31 -12.52 -4.17
CA ARG A 681 20.68 -11.81 -3.03
C ARG A 681 21.20 -10.38 -2.81
N LYS A 682 22.21 -9.95 -3.60
CA LYS A 682 22.85 -8.62 -3.51
C LYS A 682 22.81 -7.80 -4.78
N LEU A 683 22.51 -8.41 -5.94
CA LEU A 683 22.54 -7.71 -7.22
C LEU A 683 21.20 -7.91 -7.95
N PHE A 684 20.54 -6.80 -8.21
CA PHE A 684 19.22 -6.73 -8.82
C PHE A 684 19.22 -5.77 -10.01
N ALA A 685 18.43 -6.09 -11.02
CA ALA A 685 18.15 -5.17 -12.12
C ALA A 685 16.66 -5.12 -12.40
N SER A 686 16.14 -3.97 -12.77
CA SER A 686 14.79 -3.81 -13.28
C SER A 686 14.79 -2.89 -14.50
N ALA A 687 13.96 -3.20 -15.47
CA ALA A 687 13.70 -2.36 -16.61
C ALA A 687 12.19 -2.28 -16.85
N PHE A 688 11.67 -1.09 -17.01
CA PHE A 688 10.27 -0.81 -17.21
C PHE A 688 10.10 0.14 -18.39
N PHE A 689 9.27 -0.23 -19.34
CA PHE A 689 8.93 0.56 -20.51
C PHE A 689 7.45 0.91 -20.44
N GLN A 690 7.08 2.10 -20.89
CA GLN A 690 5.68 2.50 -20.97
C GLN A 690 5.42 3.20 -22.29
N TYR A 691 4.44 2.72 -23.03
CA TYR A 691 3.93 3.32 -24.26
C TYR A 691 2.47 3.73 -24.01
N ASN A 692 2.18 5.02 -24.10
CA ASN A 692 0.86 5.59 -23.81
C ASN A 692 0.46 6.53 -24.96
N THR A 693 -0.55 6.12 -25.72
CA THR A 693 -1.04 6.92 -26.85
C THR A 693 -1.87 8.13 -26.41
N GLN A 694 -2.65 8.02 -25.29
CA GLN A 694 -3.44 9.15 -24.78
C GLN A 694 -2.54 10.31 -24.32
N ALA A 695 -1.43 10.01 -23.65
CA ALA A 695 -0.48 11.02 -23.17
C ALA A 695 0.61 11.37 -24.19
N ASN A 696 0.60 10.73 -25.37
CA ASN A 696 1.69 10.80 -26.37
C ASN A 696 3.06 10.67 -25.71
N ASN A 697 3.25 9.60 -24.91
CA ASN A 697 4.46 9.42 -24.13
C ASN A 697 4.99 7.99 -24.20
N PHE A 698 6.30 7.89 -24.42
CA PHE A 698 7.07 6.68 -24.25
C PHE A 698 8.12 6.90 -23.17
N ASN A 699 8.16 6.01 -22.19
CA ASN A 699 9.08 6.12 -21.07
C ASN A 699 9.88 4.84 -20.91
N ILE A 700 11.17 4.98 -20.60
CA ILE A 700 12.07 3.91 -20.17
C ILE A 700 12.55 4.25 -18.77
N ASN A 701 12.45 3.32 -17.84
CA ASN A 701 13.12 3.37 -16.55
C ASN A 701 13.89 2.07 -16.33
N ALA A 702 15.20 2.18 -16.24
CA ALA A 702 16.07 1.04 -15.96
C ALA A 702 16.89 1.32 -14.68
N ARG A 703 16.94 0.33 -13.78
CA ARG A 703 17.64 0.44 -12.51
C ARG A 703 18.50 -0.79 -12.27
N LEU A 704 19.75 -0.57 -11.90
CA LEU A 704 20.64 -1.55 -11.33
C LEU A 704 20.88 -1.21 -9.86
N GLN A 705 20.72 -2.20 -8.98
CA GLN A 705 20.91 -2.05 -7.54
C GLN A 705 21.92 -3.08 -7.05
N TRP A 706 22.96 -2.62 -6.38
CA TRP A 706 23.94 -3.46 -5.73
C TRP A 706 23.95 -3.23 -4.23
N ARG A 707 23.51 -4.24 -3.46
CA ARG A 707 23.53 -4.26 -2.01
C ARG A 707 24.89 -4.75 -1.51
N PHE A 708 25.82 -3.85 -1.30
CA PHE A 708 27.20 -4.20 -0.92
C PHE A 708 27.33 -4.53 0.58
N ALA A 709 26.44 -3.99 1.43
CA ALA A 709 26.31 -4.31 2.86
C ALA A 709 24.82 -4.38 3.24
N PRO A 710 24.45 -4.93 4.42
CA PRO A 710 23.05 -4.93 4.87
C PRO A 710 22.45 -3.52 4.83
N VAL A 711 21.30 -3.38 4.16
CA VAL A 711 20.55 -2.11 3.98
C VAL A 711 21.38 -0.98 3.35
N SER A 712 22.53 -1.29 2.72
CA SER A 712 23.41 -0.31 2.06
C SER A 712 23.53 -0.65 0.59
N ASP A 713 23.15 0.32 -0.26
CA ASP A 713 22.95 0.07 -1.68
C ASP A 713 23.66 1.12 -2.56
N VAL A 714 24.08 0.69 -3.73
CA VAL A 714 24.43 1.55 -4.87
C VAL A 714 23.37 1.37 -5.93
N PHE A 715 22.81 2.47 -6.42
CA PHE A 715 21.81 2.51 -7.50
C PHE A 715 22.38 3.23 -8.71
N LEU A 716 22.22 2.62 -9.87
CA LEU A 716 22.34 3.28 -11.16
C LEU A 716 20.97 3.28 -11.83
N VAL A 717 20.42 4.46 -12.06
CA VAL A 717 19.09 4.65 -12.65
C VAL A 717 19.21 5.41 -13.96
N TYR A 718 18.59 4.88 -15.01
CA TYR A 718 18.42 5.54 -16.30
C TYR A 718 16.95 5.77 -16.58
N THR A 719 16.59 7.00 -16.92
CA THR A 719 15.22 7.38 -17.32
C THR A 719 15.28 8.09 -18.67
N ASP A 720 14.40 7.70 -19.60
CA ASP A 720 14.22 8.33 -20.91
C ASP A 720 12.73 8.58 -21.12
N ASN A 721 12.36 9.82 -21.38
CA ASN A 721 11.02 10.21 -21.78
C ASN A 721 11.05 10.70 -23.23
N SER A 722 10.19 10.15 -24.05
CA SER A 722 10.10 10.43 -25.48
C SER A 722 8.65 10.56 -25.92
N TYR A 723 8.40 11.11 -27.09
CA TYR A 723 7.08 11.10 -27.71
C TYR A 723 6.75 9.68 -28.19
N ALA A 724 5.52 9.24 -27.98
CA ALA A 724 5.02 7.94 -28.46
C ALA A 724 4.76 7.92 -29.97
N GLU A 725 4.34 9.06 -30.53
CA GLU A 725 4.02 9.25 -31.93
C GLU A 725 5.14 9.98 -32.67
N PRO A 726 5.26 9.79 -34.00
CA PRO A 726 6.22 10.51 -34.81
C PRO A 726 6.02 12.02 -34.71
N VAL A 727 7.10 12.75 -34.42
CA VAL A 727 7.12 14.22 -34.42
C VAL A 727 7.44 14.70 -35.82
N PRO A 728 6.65 15.61 -36.43
CA PRO A 728 6.94 16.19 -37.73
C PRO A 728 8.34 16.77 -37.77
N ASN A 729 9.03 16.62 -38.91
CA ASN A 729 10.37 17.11 -39.13
C ASN A 729 11.46 16.62 -38.16
N SER A 730 11.18 15.60 -37.38
CA SER A 730 12.20 14.98 -36.52
C SER A 730 13.08 14.02 -37.34
N PRO A 731 14.44 14.07 -37.17
CA PRO A 731 15.33 13.11 -37.81
C PRO A 731 15.13 11.68 -37.34
N VAL A 732 14.47 11.49 -36.21
CA VAL A 732 14.11 10.20 -35.61
C VAL A 732 12.63 9.94 -35.82
N ARG A 733 12.26 8.91 -36.56
CA ARG A 733 10.86 8.58 -36.86
C ARG A 733 10.05 8.14 -35.63
N PHE A 734 10.71 7.54 -34.64
CA PHE A 734 10.08 7.02 -33.42
C PHE A 734 10.90 7.46 -32.21
N PHE A 735 10.22 7.62 -31.06
CA PHE A 735 10.83 7.91 -29.76
C PHE A 735 11.66 9.20 -29.74
N THR A 736 11.12 10.27 -30.30
CA THR A 736 11.74 11.59 -30.24
C THR A 736 11.88 12.04 -28.78
N PRO A 737 13.08 12.32 -28.27
CA PRO A 737 13.32 12.52 -26.86
C PRO A 737 12.71 13.84 -26.33
N LYS A 738 12.16 13.79 -25.12
CA LYS A 738 11.75 14.93 -24.29
C LYS A 738 12.83 15.24 -23.26
N ASN A 739 13.25 14.23 -22.50
CA ASN A 739 14.38 14.32 -21.59
C ASN A 739 14.99 12.93 -21.32
N LYS A 740 16.24 12.93 -20.86
CA LYS A 740 16.99 11.74 -20.45
C LYS A 740 17.76 12.05 -19.19
N THR A 741 17.77 11.12 -18.23
CA THR A 741 18.49 11.31 -16.98
C THR A 741 19.22 10.02 -16.60
N ILE A 742 20.46 10.17 -16.16
CA ILE A 742 21.24 9.11 -15.50
C ILE A 742 21.51 9.56 -14.08
N VAL A 743 21.24 8.72 -13.11
CA VAL A 743 21.50 8.97 -11.68
C VAL A 743 22.35 7.85 -11.12
N LEU A 744 23.41 8.22 -10.43
CA LEU A 744 24.19 7.32 -9.56
C LEU A 744 23.96 7.76 -8.12
N LYS A 745 23.43 6.85 -7.27
CA LYS A 745 23.19 7.10 -5.86
C LYS A 745 23.85 6.03 -5.01
N MET A 746 24.52 6.44 -3.95
CA MET A 746 25.08 5.57 -2.93
C MET A 746 24.44 5.88 -1.59
N VAL A 747 23.93 4.86 -0.91
CA VAL A 747 23.33 4.93 0.43
C VAL A 747 24.10 4.00 1.35
N TYR A 748 24.47 4.48 2.53
CA TYR A 748 25.16 3.68 3.53
C TYR A 748 24.42 3.71 4.86
N TRP A 749 24.15 2.53 5.43
CA TRP A 749 23.45 2.38 6.70
C TRP A 749 24.47 2.11 7.83
N LEU A 750 24.59 3.07 8.73
CA LEU A 750 25.43 2.98 9.93
C LEU A 750 24.53 2.72 11.15
N ASN A 751 24.69 1.57 11.79
CA ASN A 751 24.13 1.33 13.13
C ASN A 751 25.16 1.71 14.18
N VAL A 752 24.75 2.54 15.14
CA VAL A 752 25.61 3.00 16.23
C VAL A 752 25.25 2.24 17.51
#